data_591bea72d054ba64a4df17673c92aa74
#
_entry.id   591bea72d054ba64a4df17673c92aa74
#
_cell.length_a   1.000
_cell.length_b   1.000
_cell.length_c   1.000
_cell.angle_alpha   90.00
_cell.angle_beta   90.00
_cell.angle_gamma   90.00
#
_symmetry.space_group_name_H-M   'P 1'
#
loop_
_entity.id
_entity.type
_entity.pdbx_description
1 polymer ?
#
loop_
_entity_poly.entity_id
_entity_poly.type
_entity_poly.pdbx_seq_one_letter_code
_entity_poly.pdbx_strand_id
1 'polypeptide(L)'
;MTHEPPDDAGRLEEALKLTDTLERVSAGEPLSLERAAGGLGVLGGIGRAFRLPGEARGPVGGPALFYWGSLQVRRPLGRGSFGEVFAAWEPRLQREVALKLRTPEAGTLRWLDEARSLARVHHANVVTVYGADLRDARAGMWMELVDGETLEEVLAAHGPFEPREAMRVARDLASALHGVHRAGLVHGDVKASNVMLERLAEAAPGDTAGTPAPRRVVLMDFGAAAVSGPVDGAARFATPIYAPPEVLAGGPATPSADIYALGVVLYRLLTGAYPLEAGTVDELSARHARGEMVPLARRRRGLPAGLVRVVERAIAARPEHRFANAAAMRDALARLLGERVPLAMRTISIVIAALVTTAALAAGAWAVYLNRESHDTERYTSPPAPTLAISNVPWWSTAGDTIAAGRGWGAKFAGDLTGDGWMDAVVTDQTYPGGATHLGRIMVYAGGPRGLSATPVWTYLLPGTSPCLQGVALGDFDGDGHTDIVITWHMNPTLDGHMGGALMFGGTEHGLPSTPCWHYGGELGYTALGEEATSIGDVNGDGIEDLAIGEHDWCGVRRDQGRVLVFFGSKRGLPDRPSQILTDEPQNERFGNLICNVGDVNRDGYPDVVIGAPQWCDARGQVGCLKLHYGGPHGLVPAPVPPITGDHPGDAVGWGRSVGAVGDVNGDGFADVVVAAPDHDGVGRGIGRIALHLGGPRGWSPKPVWHVDGFGSEHALGAPVVVGDVDGDGRADLIVGGRGYAASPTTKHEGAIFVFRGAGPKRFFEKTPAWWIASGQADAAMGEVLSVADLDRDGCADILAQIPLWRRGSVVTGREVLFRGTRERVAAGPTLKQATRSR
;
A
#
# COMPACT_ATOMS: atom_id res chain seq x y z
N MET A 1 29.26 45.53 40.00
CA MET A 1 29.23 45.87 38.59
C MET A 1 28.01 45.20 38.01
N THR A 2 26.99 46.02 37.84
CA THR A 2 25.63 45.67 37.40
C THR A 2 25.59 45.50 35.88
N HIS A 3 25.19 44.33 35.37
CA HIS A 3 24.84 44.15 33.98
C HIS A 3 23.37 44.46 33.80
N GLU A 4 23.08 45.53 33.02
CA GLU A 4 21.79 45.85 32.50
C GLU A 4 21.38 44.86 31.42
N PRO A 5 20.08 44.49 31.27
CA PRO A 5 19.61 43.65 30.17
C PRO A 5 19.46 44.48 28.90
N PRO A 6 19.60 43.89 27.70
CA PRO A 6 19.51 44.60 26.44
C PRO A 6 18.04 44.94 26.06
N ASP A 7 17.87 46.11 25.57
CA ASP A 7 16.76 46.89 25.07
C ASP A 7 15.67 46.11 24.30
N ASP A 8 14.59 45.78 24.97
CA ASP A 8 13.38 45.20 24.41
C ASP A 8 12.51 46.21 23.60
N ALA A 9 12.74 47.51 23.78
CA ALA A 9 12.00 48.56 23.11
C ALA A 9 12.32 48.66 21.60
N GLY A 10 13.57 48.49 21.23
CA GLY A 10 14.00 48.46 19.83
C GLY A 10 13.44 47.29 19.02
N ARG A 11 13.24 46.15 19.66
CA ARG A 11 12.67 44.95 19.04
C ARG A 11 11.16 45.06 18.82
N LEU A 12 10.48 45.78 19.70
CA LEU A 12 9.03 46.04 19.57
C LEU A 12 8.73 47.01 18.42
N GLU A 13 9.59 48.01 18.21
CA GLU A 13 9.47 48.98 17.13
C GLU A 13 9.74 48.38 15.75
N GLU A 14 10.67 47.43 15.65
CA GLU A 14 10.91 46.62 14.41
C GLU A 14 9.75 45.66 14.12
N ALA A 15 9.16 45.06 15.13
CA ALA A 15 7.98 44.19 14.99
C ALA A 15 6.74 44.99 14.55
N LEU A 16 6.54 46.20 15.03
CA LEU A 16 5.45 47.12 14.62
C LEU A 16 5.62 47.57 13.17
N LYS A 17 6.82 47.85 12.73
CA LYS A 17 7.15 48.19 11.32
C LYS A 17 6.89 47.00 10.37
N LEU A 18 7.06 45.77 10.83
CA LEU A 18 6.74 44.57 10.03
C LEU A 18 5.24 44.37 9.90
N THR A 19 4.46 44.65 10.96
CA THR A 19 2.99 44.52 10.95
C THR A 19 2.37 45.52 9.96
N ASP A 20 2.87 46.79 9.96
CA ASP A 20 2.45 47.83 9.03
C ASP A 20 2.80 47.47 7.55
N THR A 21 3.94 46.81 7.34
CA THR A 21 4.33 46.30 6.01
C THR A 21 3.44 45.16 5.53
N LEU A 22 3.03 44.28 6.43
CA LEU A 22 2.16 43.12 6.11
C LEU A 22 0.71 43.57 5.85
N GLU A 23 0.20 44.57 6.58
CA GLU A 23 -1.12 45.16 6.33
C GLU A 23 -1.20 45.85 4.96
N ARG A 24 -0.11 46.52 4.52
CA ARG A 24 -0.03 47.18 3.21
C ARG A 24 0.08 46.15 2.06
N VAL A 25 0.72 45.00 2.28
CA VAL A 25 0.74 43.87 1.33
C VAL A 25 -0.66 43.24 1.20
N SER A 26 -1.39 43.15 2.29
CA SER A 26 -2.78 42.70 2.30
C SER A 26 -3.72 43.68 1.55
N ALA A 27 -3.35 44.93 1.48
CA ALA A 27 -4.06 45.99 0.74
C ALA A 27 -3.70 46.10 -0.75
N GLY A 28 -2.78 45.26 -1.27
CA GLY A 28 -2.48 45.15 -2.70
C GLY A 28 -1.43 46.15 -3.20
N GLU A 29 -0.62 46.76 -2.36
CA GLU A 29 0.49 47.64 -2.79
C GLU A 29 1.70 46.82 -3.30
N PRO A 30 2.36 47.20 -4.41
CA PRO A 30 3.50 46.49 -4.94
C PRO A 30 4.77 46.70 -4.10
N LEU A 31 5.34 45.62 -3.57
CA LEU A 31 6.63 45.63 -2.86
C LEU A 31 7.80 45.33 -3.80
N SER A 32 8.94 46.05 -3.65
CA SER A 32 10.18 45.67 -4.28
C SER A 32 10.79 44.42 -3.66
N LEU A 33 11.41 43.56 -4.48
CA LEU A 33 12.06 42.31 -4.02
C LEU A 33 13.23 42.56 -3.06
N GLU A 34 13.85 43.76 -3.06
CA GLU A 34 14.87 44.14 -2.07
C GLU A 34 14.29 44.24 -0.65
N ARG A 35 13.04 44.71 -0.49
CA ARG A 35 12.37 44.71 0.81
C ARG A 35 11.86 43.34 1.20
N ALA A 36 11.47 42.53 0.20
CA ALA A 36 11.19 41.12 0.40
C ALA A 36 12.47 40.32 0.76
N ALA A 37 13.61 40.66 0.19
CA ALA A 37 14.92 40.10 0.54
C ALA A 37 15.43 40.57 1.93
N GLY A 38 15.09 41.79 2.35
CA GLY A 38 15.29 42.25 3.74
C GLY A 38 14.42 41.49 4.74
N GLY A 39 13.21 41.12 4.34
CA GLY A 39 12.35 40.14 5.05
C GLY A 39 12.90 38.72 5.06
N LEU A 40 13.75 38.34 4.11
CA LEU A 40 14.53 37.09 4.09
C LEU A 40 15.55 36.97 5.25
N GLY A 41 16.02 38.09 5.80
CA GLY A 41 16.74 38.09 7.08
C GLY A 41 15.91 37.55 8.24
N VAL A 42 14.58 37.69 8.19
CA VAL A 42 13.64 37.13 9.17
C VAL A 42 13.31 35.64 8.86
N LEU A 43 13.36 35.23 7.58
CA LEU A 43 13.26 33.81 7.18
C LEU A 43 14.53 33.01 7.51
N GLY A 44 15.71 33.68 7.59
CA GLY A 44 16.92 33.13 8.23
C GLY A 44 16.71 32.79 9.72
N GLY A 45 15.66 33.32 10.33
CA GLY A 45 15.24 32.98 11.68
C GLY A 45 14.67 31.56 11.82
N ILE A 46 14.08 30.99 10.78
CA ILE A 46 13.57 29.59 10.87
C ILE A 46 14.76 28.61 10.85
N GLY A 47 15.79 28.87 10.07
CA GLY A 47 17.03 28.09 10.09
C GLY A 47 17.77 28.22 11.41
N ARG A 48 17.84 29.40 12.03
CA ARG A 48 18.38 29.56 13.37
C ARG A 48 17.56 28.85 14.45
N ALA A 49 16.26 28.68 14.20
CA ALA A 49 15.36 28.02 15.11
C ALA A 49 15.67 26.51 15.28
N PHE A 50 16.34 25.91 14.31
CA PHE A 50 16.81 24.52 14.39
C PHE A 50 18.27 24.40 14.86
N ARG A 51 18.94 25.52 15.18
CA ARG A 51 20.30 25.51 15.71
C ARG A 51 20.29 25.12 17.19
N LEU A 52 20.86 23.95 17.51
CA LEU A 52 21.32 23.67 18.85
C LEU A 52 22.69 24.33 19.03
N PRO A 53 22.89 25.24 20.01
CA PRO A 53 24.26 25.59 20.45
C PRO A 53 24.97 24.33 20.91
N GLY A 54 26.22 24.16 20.58
CA GLY A 54 27.06 23.02 20.93
C GLY A 54 27.36 22.87 22.45
N GLU A 55 26.32 22.93 23.28
CA GLU A 55 26.41 22.61 24.69
C GLU A 55 25.97 21.16 24.93
N ALA A 56 26.80 20.44 25.67
CA ALA A 56 26.59 19.06 26.08
C ALA A 56 25.13 18.80 26.48
N ARG A 57 24.56 17.68 26.03
CA ARG A 57 23.27 17.13 26.44
C ARG A 57 23.18 17.12 27.96
N GLY A 58 22.68 18.19 28.56
CA GLY A 58 22.27 18.24 29.94
C GLY A 58 21.02 17.37 30.16
N PRO A 59 20.75 16.92 31.39
CA PRO A 59 19.69 15.97 31.67
C PRO A 59 18.32 16.49 31.25
N VAL A 60 17.49 15.61 30.70
CA VAL A 60 16.09 15.71 30.32
C VAL A 60 15.27 16.27 31.49
N GLY A 61 15.09 17.63 31.65
CA GLY A 61 14.42 18.15 32.82
C GLY A 61 14.27 19.66 32.96
N GLY A 62 14.17 20.42 31.86
CA GLY A 62 13.77 21.83 31.95
C GLY A 62 12.25 21.98 32.14
N PRO A 63 11.75 23.06 32.85
CA PRO A 63 10.31 23.32 32.99
C PRO A 63 9.65 23.53 31.61
N ALA A 64 8.44 22.96 31.42
CA ALA A 64 7.65 23.21 30.22
C ALA A 64 7.19 24.67 30.19
N LEU A 65 7.31 25.33 29.04
CA LEU A 65 6.74 26.66 28.80
C LEU A 65 5.21 26.59 28.83
N PHE A 66 4.68 25.57 28.18
CA PHE A 66 3.24 25.23 28.17
C PHE A 66 3.09 23.77 27.71
N TYR A 67 1.84 23.28 27.75
CA TYR A 67 1.50 21.93 27.29
C TYR A 67 0.65 22.01 26.04
N TRP A 68 0.95 21.17 25.04
CA TRP A 68 0.13 20.95 23.86
C TRP A 68 -0.35 19.49 23.87
N GLY A 69 -1.50 19.23 24.42
CA GLY A 69 -1.95 17.88 24.70
C GLY A 69 -1.00 17.16 25.65
N SER A 70 -0.43 16.05 25.22
CA SER A 70 0.60 15.31 25.98
C SER A 70 2.03 15.83 25.79
N LEU A 71 2.24 16.76 24.84
CA LEU A 71 3.56 17.31 24.57
C LEU A 71 3.92 18.40 25.57
N GLN A 72 5.12 18.32 26.12
CA GLN A 72 5.72 19.36 26.98
C GLN A 72 6.54 20.31 26.12
N VAL A 73 6.00 21.48 25.79
CA VAL A 73 6.69 22.49 24.99
C VAL A 73 7.77 23.16 25.80
N ARG A 74 9.03 23.11 25.38
CA ARG A 74 10.19 23.48 26.19
C ARG A 74 10.86 24.77 25.74
N ARG A 75 11.02 24.99 24.43
CA ARG A 75 11.70 26.17 23.90
C ARG A 75 11.19 26.52 22.50
N PRO A 76 11.11 27.83 22.17
CA PRO A 76 10.84 28.23 20.81
C PRO A 76 12.05 27.86 19.91
N LEU A 77 11.76 27.39 18.69
CA LEU A 77 12.74 27.16 17.63
C LEU A 77 12.70 28.27 16.59
N GLY A 78 11.53 28.87 16.34
CA GLY A 78 11.37 29.97 15.40
C GLY A 78 9.94 30.41 15.22
N ARG A 79 9.77 31.58 14.57
CA ARG A 79 8.50 32.14 14.17
C ARG A 79 8.61 32.56 12.71
N GLY A 80 7.68 32.17 11.87
CA GLY A 80 7.66 32.50 10.45
C GLY A 80 6.26 32.79 9.94
N SER A 81 6.12 33.11 8.65
CA SER A 81 4.85 33.40 7.98
C SER A 81 3.80 32.28 8.10
N PHE A 82 4.22 31.06 8.41
CA PHE A 82 3.35 29.88 8.53
C PHE A 82 3.13 29.42 9.98
N GLY A 83 3.51 30.22 11.00
CA GLY A 83 3.30 29.89 12.41
C GLY A 83 4.56 29.87 13.28
N GLU A 84 4.42 29.34 14.48
CA GLU A 84 5.50 29.23 15.47
C GLU A 84 5.96 27.77 15.55
N VAL A 85 7.27 27.56 15.69
CA VAL A 85 7.87 26.21 15.83
C VAL A 85 8.56 26.13 17.19
N PHE A 86 8.31 25.06 17.92
CA PHE A 86 8.85 24.80 19.26
C PHE A 86 9.53 23.44 19.31
N ALA A 87 10.56 23.30 20.14
CA ALA A 87 11.01 21.99 20.61
C ALA A 87 10.09 21.56 21.76
N ALA A 88 9.57 20.35 21.67
CA ALA A 88 8.71 19.75 22.65
C ALA A 88 9.20 18.34 23.01
N TRP A 89 8.89 17.92 24.25
CA TRP A 89 9.13 16.58 24.72
C TRP A 89 7.83 15.77 24.66
N GLU A 90 7.90 14.59 24.07
CA GLU A 90 6.82 13.62 24.05
C GLU A 90 7.05 12.56 25.14
N PRO A 91 6.39 12.67 26.32
CA PRO A 91 6.70 11.82 27.48
C PRO A 91 6.40 10.35 27.25
N ARG A 92 5.37 10.03 26.46
CA ARG A 92 4.96 8.64 26.19
C ARG A 92 6.00 7.87 25.39
N LEU A 93 6.66 8.52 24.43
CA LEU A 93 7.67 7.93 23.57
C LEU A 93 9.10 8.34 23.96
N GLN A 94 9.25 9.15 25.03
CA GLN A 94 10.54 9.60 25.58
C GLN A 94 11.47 10.21 24.50
N ARG A 95 10.94 11.09 23.66
CA ARG A 95 11.68 11.73 22.56
C ARG A 95 11.42 13.22 22.46
N GLU A 96 12.35 13.94 21.84
CA GLU A 96 12.17 15.31 21.43
C GLU A 96 11.52 15.37 20.03
N VAL A 97 10.62 16.35 19.85
CA VAL A 97 9.91 16.58 18.60
C VAL A 97 9.89 18.08 18.28
N ALA A 98 9.78 18.43 17.02
CA ALA A 98 9.46 19.79 16.58
C ALA A 98 7.95 19.94 16.50
N LEU A 99 7.36 20.90 17.23
CA LEU A 99 5.93 21.23 17.20
C LEU A 99 5.73 22.53 16.46
N LYS A 100 5.06 22.48 15.30
CA LYS A 100 4.66 23.66 14.51
C LYS A 100 3.22 24.02 14.85
N LEU A 101 3.00 25.23 15.38
CA LEU A 101 1.69 25.77 15.74
C LEU A 101 1.27 26.86 14.77
N ARG A 102 0.01 26.83 14.34
CA ARG A 102 -0.59 27.85 13.49
C ARG A 102 -1.87 28.39 14.10
N THR A 103 -2.11 29.70 13.97
CA THR A 103 -3.40 30.34 14.31
C THR A 103 -4.45 30.00 13.24
N PRO A 104 -5.72 29.79 13.60
CA PRO A 104 -6.78 29.46 12.65
C PRO A 104 -7.18 30.71 11.84
N GLU A 105 -6.75 30.74 10.61
CA GLU A 105 -7.36 31.47 9.53
C GLU A 105 -8.21 30.54 8.67
N ALA A 106 -9.08 31.06 7.81
CA ALA A 106 -9.93 30.29 6.93
C ALA A 106 -9.08 29.26 6.14
N GLY A 107 -9.15 27.95 6.49
CA GLY A 107 -8.36 26.88 5.89
C GLY A 107 -7.81 25.81 6.85
N THR A 108 -8.18 25.84 8.11
CA THR A 108 -7.68 24.92 9.17
C THR A 108 -7.94 23.44 8.84
N LEU A 109 -9.03 23.09 8.19
CA LEU A 109 -9.33 21.71 7.74
C LEU A 109 -8.37 21.24 6.64
N ARG A 110 -8.03 22.10 5.68
CA ARG A 110 -7.03 21.81 4.63
C ARG A 110 -5.66 21.50 5.21
N TRP A 111 -5.27 22.16 6.28
CA TRP A 111 -3.98 21.94 6.93
C TRP A 111 -3.88 20.56 7.63
N LEU A 112 -4.96 20.09 8.23
CA LEU A 112 -5.02 18.72 8.77
C LEU A 112 -4.93 17.67 7.66
N ASP A 113 -5.54 17.90 6.51
CA ASP A 113 -5.46 17.00 5.35
C ASP A 113 -4.05 17.00 4.74
N GLU A 114 -3.38 18.16 4.75
CA GLU A 114 -1.97 18.27 4.40
C GLU A 114 -1.10 17.45 5.36
N ALA A 115 -1.28 17.61 6.68
CA ALA A 115 -0.55 16.85 7.68
C ALA A 115 -0.78 15.34 7.54
N ARG A 116 -2.03 14.91 7.31
CA ARG A 116 -2.37 13.50 7.03
C ARG A 116 -1.71 12.97 5.77
N SER A 117 -1.62 13.79 4.74
CA SER A 117 -1.00 13.42 3.48
C SER A 117 0.52 13.28 3.63
N LEU A 118 1.13 14.17 4.39
CA LEU A 118 2.57 14.14 4.72
C LEU A 118 2.93 12.94 5.59
N ALA A 119 2.08 12.58 6.54
CA ALA A 119 2.30 11.40 7.38
C ALA A 119 2.40 10.10 6.57
N ARG A 120 1.93 10.08 5.32
CA ARG A 120 2.07 8.93 4.39
C ARG A 120 3.40 8.90 3.66
N VAL A 121 4.19 9.99 3.69
CA VAL A 121 5.48 10.05 3.00
C VAL A 121 6.58 9.55 3.93
N HIS A 122 7.00 8.31 3.75
CA HIS A 122 8.10 7.71 4.49
C HIS A 122 9.33 7.66 3.60
N HIS A 123 10.29 8.55 3.83
CA HIS A 123 11.51 8.61 3.06
C HIS A 123 12.67 9.15 3.90
N ALA A 124 13.85 8.54 3.80
CA ALA A 124 15.02 8.92 4.59
C ALA A 124 15.40 10.42 4.47
N ASN A 125 15.05 11.06 3.36
CA ASN A 125 15.36 12.46 3.08
C ASN A 125 14.13 13.39 3.17
N VAL A 126 13.04 12.97 3.80
CA VAL A 126 11.85 13.78 4.09
C VAL A 126 11.63 13.77 5.60
N VAL A 127 11.28 14.91 6.16
CA VAL A 127 10.97 15.01 7.60
C VAL A 127 9.78 14.11 7.95
N THR A 128 9.92 13.33 9.01
CA THR A 128 8.86 12.43 9.47
C THR A 128 7.84 13.19 10.29
N VAL A 129 6.57 13.19 9.88
CA VAL A 129 5.45 13.74 10.65
C VAL A 129 4.92 12.66 11.58
N TYR A 130 4.88 12.95 12.87
CA TYR A 130 4.42 12.01 13.90
C TYR A 130 2.93 12.18 14.23
N GLY A 131 2.38 13.38 14.00
CA GLY A 131 0.97 13.61 14.21
C GLY A 131 0.58 15.08 14.04
N ALA A 132 -0.72 15.31 14.03
CA ALA A 132 -1.31 16.62 13.96
C ALA A 132 -2.63 16.65 14.75
N ASP A 133 -2.93 17.77 15.43
CA ASP A 133 -4.14 17.94 16.22
C ASP A 133 -4.62 19.39 16.18
N LEU A 134 -5.89 19.58 16.50
CA LEU A 134 -6.52 20.88 16.65
C LEU A 134 -6.91 21.09 18.11
N ARG A 135 -6.30 22.08 18.79
CA ARG A 135 -6.56 22.39 20.20
C ARG A 135 -6.64 23.89 20.41
N ASP A 136 -7.59 24.32 21.24
CA ASP A 136 -7.76 25.74 21.64
C ASP A 136 -7.74 26.69 20.44
N ALA A 137 -8.44 26.30 19.36
CA ALA A 137 -8.48 27.02 18.09
C ALA A 137 -7.11 27.21 17.41
N ARG A 138 -6.09 26.44 17.75
CA ARG A 138 -4.79 26.37 17.07
C ARG A 138 -4.60 25.01 16.44
N ALA A 139 -4.03 24.97 15.27
CA ALA A 139 -3.60 23.73 14.62
C ALA A 139 -2.14 23.46 14.95
N GLY A 140 -1.83 22.24 15.43
CA GLY A 140 -0.49 21.81 15.78
C GLY A 140 -0.09 20.55 15.01
N MET A 141 1.14 20.53 14.48
CA MET A 141 1.76 19.36 13.85
C MET A 141 3.07 19.10 14.54
N TRP A 142 3.31 17.87 14.98
CA TRP A 142 4.61 17.49 15.54
C TRP A 142 5.31 16.48 14.65
N MET A 143 6.61 16.69 14.54
CA MET A 143 7.45 15.99 13.59
C MET A 143 8.85 15.75 14.15
N GLU A 144 9.65 15.04 13.41
CA GLU A 144 11.07 14.81 13.69
C GLU A 144 11.79 16.13 13.96
N LEU A 145 12.53 16.19 15.06
CA LEU A 145 13.41 17.31 15.36
C LEU A 145 14.78 17.03 14.70
N VAL A 146 15.06 17.75 13.63
CA VAL A 146 16.32 17.60 12.87
C VAL A 146 17.39 18.52 13.47
N ASP A 147 18.51 17.95 13.88
CA ASP A 147 19.69 18.71 14.38
C ASP A 147 20.63 19.04 13.23
N GLY A 148 20.61 20.25 12.74
CA GLY A 148 21.42 20.65 11.59
C GLY A 148 21.29 22.12 11.20
N GLU A 149 21.75 22.45 9.99
CA GLU A 149 21.68 23.78 9.38
C GLU A 149 20.97 23.71 8.05
N THR A 150 20.22 24.77 7.70
CA THR A 150 19.59 24.83 6.37
C THR A 150 20.64 25.02 5.26
N LEU A 151 20.32 24.59 4.04
CA LEU A 151 21.22 24.86 2.88
C LEU A 151 21.47 26.35 2.67
N GLU A 152 20.52 27.21 3.02
CA GLU A 152 20.64 28.66 2.94
C GLU A 152 21.68 29.17 3.97
N GLU A 153 21.65 28.71 5.20
CA GLU A 153 22.63 29.06 6.24
C GLU A 153 24.04 28.58 5.90
N VAL A 154 24.14 27.33 5.44
CA VAL A 154 25.44 26.78 5.04
C VAL A 154 26.02 27.55 3.85
N LEU A 155 25.18 27.91 2.87
CA LEU A 155 25.57 28.71 1.70
C LEU A 155 26.04 30.13 2.13
N ALA A 156 25.31 30.77 3.06
CA ALA A 156 25.67 32.09 3.58
C ALA A 156 26.96 32.06 4.40
N ALA A 157 27.21 30.99 5.18
CA ALA A 157 28.40 30.90 6.03
C ALA A 157 29.67 30.45 5.28
N HIS A 158 29.53 29.58 4.27
CA HIS A 158 30.68 28.92 3.63
C HIS A 158 30.81 29.21 2.13
N GLY A 159 29.83 29.92 1.53
CA GLY A 159 29.78 30.17 0.11
C GLY A 159 29.33 28.97 -0.73
N PRO A 160 29.55 29.02 -2.07
CA PRO A 160 29.11 27.97 -2.99
C PRO A 160 29.74 26.61 -2.70
N PHE A 161 28.92 25.57 -2.82
CA PHE A 161 29.29 24.18 -2.59
C PHE A 161 30.26 23.65 -3.65
N GLU A 162 31.11 22.70 -3.24
CA GLU A 162 31.87 21.92 -4.21
C GLU A 162 30.97 21.08 -5.12
N PRO A 163 31.28 20.94 -6.42
CA PRO A 163 30.39 20.29 -7.40
C PRO A 163 29.94 18.89 -6.99
N ARG A 164 30.81 18.09 -6.40
CA ARG A 164 30.45 16.74 -5.93
C ARG A 164 29.48 16.76 -4.75
N GLU A 165 29.64 17.70 -3.85
CA GLU A 165 28.75 17.84 -2.69
C GLU A 165 27.38 18.36 -3.13
N ALA A 166 27.32 19.39 -3.98
CA ALA A 166 26.08 19.88 -4.57
C ALA A 166 25.31 18.78 -5.33
N MET A 167 26.01 17.91 -6.07
CA MET A 167 25.41 16.77 -6.75
C MET A 167 24.82 15.76 -5.77
N ARG A 168 25.48 15.45 -4.63
CA ARG A 168 24.96 14.54 -3.59
C ARG A 168 23.69 15.12 -2.97
N VAL A 169 23.73 16.38 -2.54
CA VAL A 169 22.57 17.08 -1.99
C VAL A 169 21.39 17.04 -2.98
N ALA A 170 21.61 17.40 -4.24
CA ALA A 170 20.56 17.41 -5.25
C ALA A 170 20.03 16.00 -5.59
N ARG A 171 20.89 14.96 -5.55
CA ARG A 171 20.48 13.56 -5.72
C ARG A 171 19.55 13.12 -4.59
N ASP A 172 19.88 13.45 -3.36
CA ASP A 172 19.09 13.09 -2.18
C ASP A 172 17.75 13.84 -2.15
N LEU A 173 17.75 15.12 -2.55
CA LEU A 173 16.53 15.90 -2.75
C LEU A 173 15.66 15.35 -3.89
N ALA A 174 16.25 14.93 -4.99
CA ALA A 174 15.52 14.30 -6.08
C ALA A 174 14.92 12.96 -5.65
N SER A 175 15.59 12.22 -4.76
CA SER A 175 15.05 11.02 -4.14
C SER A 175 13.86 11.34 -3.21
N ALA A 176 14.00 12.38 -2.36
CA ALA A 176 12.92 12.87 -1.50
C ALA A 176 11.67 13.26 -2.31
N LEU A 177 11.85 14.08 -3.34
CA LEU A 177 10.76 14.52 -4.22
C LEU A 177 10.12 13.33 -4.96
N HIS A 178 10.89 12.32 -5.36
CA HIS A 178 10.32 11.11 -5.94
C HIS A 178 9.40 10.40 -4.95
N GLY A 179 9.77 10.28 -3.67
CA GLY A 179 8.93 9.73 -2.61
C GLY A 179 7.63 10.54 -2.42
N VAL A 180 7.74 11.88 -2.39
CA VAL A 180 6.59 12.80 -2.29
C VAL A 180 5.64 12.62 -3.49
N HIS A 181 6.17 12.62 -4.71
CA HIS A 181 5.37 12.49 -5.93
C HIS A 181 4.70 11.12 -6.04
N ARG A 182 5.35 10.05 -5.57
CA ARG A 182 4.72 8.71 -5.49
C ARG A 182 3.54 8.65 -4.52
N ALA A 183 3.54 9.47 -3.50
CA ALA A 183 2.41 9.61 -2.58
C ALA A 183 1.26 10.49 -3.15
N GLY A 184 1.35 10.89 -4.42
CA GLY A 184 0.36 11.76 -5.08
C GLY A 184 0.43 13.23 -4.65
N LEU A 185 1.53 13.65 -4.02
CA LEU A 185 1.73 15.00 -3.51
C LEU A 185 2.70 15.81 -4.37
N VAL A 186 2.55 17.12 -4.37
CA VAL A 186 3.50 18.09 -4.92
C VAL A 186 3.98 18.98 -3.79
N HIS A 187 5.29 19.16 -3.62
CA HIS A 187 5.84 19.95 -2.52
C HIS A 187 5.48 21.46 -2.64
N GLY A 188 5.65 22.03 -3.81
CA GLY A 188 5.23 23.38 -4.15
C GLY A 188 6.05 24.54 -3.55
N ASP A 189 7.03 24.27 -2.67
CA ASP A 189 7.93 25.30 -2.07
C ASP A 189 9.36 24.74 -1.85
N VAL A 190 9.90 24.08 -2.86
CA VAL A 190 11.29 23.56 -2.82
C VAL A 190 12.27 24.72 -2.91
N LYS A 191 13.01 24.97 -1.82
CA LYS A 191 14.01 26.05 -1.70
C LYS A 191 15.09 25.72 -0.68
N ALA A 192 16.21 26.43 -0.72
CA ALA A 192 17.36 26.14 0.15
C ALA A 192 17.05 26.27 1.66
N SER A 193 16.14 27.16 2.05
CA SER A 193 15.72 27.30 3.45
C SER A 193 14.79 26.18 3.94
N ASN A 194 14.20 25.39 3.05
CA ASN A 194 13.32 24.26 3.39
C ASN A 194 14.06 22.91 3.34
N VAL A 195 15.39 22.95 3.29
CA VAL A 195 16.24 21.76 3.29
C VAL A 195 17.29 21.87 4.39
N MET A 196 17.35 20.87 5.27
CA MET A 196 18.38 20.78 6.31
C MET A 196 19.46 19.76 5.98
N LEU A 197 20.68 20.10 6.39
CA LEU A 197 21.81 19.18 6.50
C LEU A 197 21.96 18.76 7.96
N GLU A 198 21.43 17.60 8.31
CA GLU A 198 21.50 17.03 9.63
C GLU A 198 22.94 16.59 9.94
N ARG A 199 23.38 16.85 11.17
CA ARG A 199 24.65 16.37 11.71
C ARG A 199 24.44 14.95 12.22
N LEU A 200 24.99 13.95 11.54
CA LEU A 200 25.05 12.61 12.09
C LEU A 200 26.12 12.57 13.17
N ALA A 201 25.82 11.93 14.31
CA ALA A 201 26.75 11.80 15.42
C ALA A 201 28.10 11.27 14.93
N GLU A 202 29.19 11.82 15.46
CA GLU A 202 30.56 11.50 15.05
C GLU A 202 30.78 9.98 15.02
N ALA A 203 31.37 9.49 13.92
CA ALA A 203 31.90 8.13 13.84
C ALA A 203 32.93 7.89 14.97
N ALA A 204 32.97 6.68 15.50
CA ALA A 204 33.86 6.27 16.58
C ALA A 204 35.33 6.67 16.27
N PRO A 205 36.13 7.00 17.30
CA PRO A 205 37.50 7.48 17.12
C PRO A 205 38.35 6.41 16.42
N GLY A 206 38.67 6.64 15.15
CA GLY A 206 39.48 5.74 14.32
C GLY A 206 39.45 6.05 12.81
N ASP A 207 38.52 6.87 12.32
CA ASP A 207 38.47 7.23 10.93
C ASP A 207 39.40 8.39 10.59
N THR A 208 40.11 8.23 9.48
CA THR A 208 41.16 9.12 8.98
C THR A 208 40.72 10.58 8.87
N ALA A 209 41.50 11.46 9.51
CA ALA A 209 41.38 12.91 9.47
C ALA A 209 41.29 13.41 7.99
N GLY A 210 40.14 14.00 7.61
CA GLY A 210 40.00 14.71 6.34
C GLY A 210 38.71 14.51 5.55
N THR A 211 37.86 13.54 5.89
CA THR A 211 36.56 13.39 5.22
C THR A 211 35.48 14.06 6.06
N PRO A 212 34.70 15.03 5.53
CA PRO A 212 33.58 15.60 6.28
C PRO A 212 32.61 14.50 6.66
N ALA A 213 32.15 14.51 7.92
CA ALA A 213 31.18 13.55 8.40
C ALA A 213 29.96 13.47 7.47
N PRO A 214 29.40 12.29 7.18
CA PRO A 214 28.23 12.16 6.35
C PRO A 214 27.06 12.94 6.93
N ARG A 215 26.48 13.85 6.17
CA ARG A 215 25.32 14.65 6.56
C ARG A 215 24.10 14.11 5.85
N ARG A 216 22.98 13.87 6.58
CA ARG A 216 21.69 13.51 6.00
C ARG A 216 21.01 14.78 5.47
N VAL A 217 20.54 14.75 4.23
CA VAL A 217 19.72 15.80 3.63
C VAL A 217 18.28 15.57 3.98
N VAL A 218 17.59 16.54 4.56
CA VAL A 218 16.18 16.42 4.98
C VAL A 218 15.36 17.54 4.37
N LEU A 219 14.37 17.18 3.55
CA LEU A 219 13.39 18.09 2.98
C LEU A 219 12.28 18.34 3.99
N MET A 220 11.99 19.60 4.26
CA MET A 220 11.03 20.05 5.28
C MET A 220 10.00 21.02 4.68
N ASP A 221 9.05 21.38 5.50
CA ASP A 221 8.09 22.49 5.31
C ASP A 221 7.25 22.40 4.00
N PHE A 222 6.24 21.58 4.06
CA PHE A 222 5.29 21.32 2.96
C PHE A 222 4.12 22.33 2.96
N GLY A 223 4.30 23.53 3.47
CA GLY A 223 3.23 24.52 3.65
C GLY A 223 2.50 24.98 2.38
N ALA A 224 2.92 24.50 1.21
CA ALA A 224 2.26 24.69 -0.08
C ALA A 224 1.90 23.36 -0.78
N ALA A 225 2.06 22.21 -0.09
CA ALA A 225 1.77 20.91 -0.69
C ALA A 225 0.31 20.79 -1.13
N ALA A 226 0.10 20.48 -2.40
CA ALA A 226 -1.21 20.26 -3.00
C ALA A 226 -1.35 18.81 -3.43
N VAL A 227 -2.55 18.23 -3.25
CA VAL A 227 -2.93 16.97 -3.88
C VAL A 227 -3.01 17.24 -5.40
N SER A 228 -2.41 16.38 -6.22
CA SER A 228 -2.43 16.50 -7.67
C SER A 228 -3.87 16.43 -8.20
N GLY A 229 -4.42 17.56 -8.66
CA GLY A 229 -5.77 17.65 -9.22
C GLY A 229 -6.19 19.11 -9.47
N PRO A 230 -7.25 19.36 -10.27
CA PRO A 230 -7.78 20.70 -10.45
C PRO A 230 -8.45 21.16 -9.15
N VAL A 231 -7.81 22.12 -8.48
CA VAL A 231 -8.35 22.80 -7.28
C VAL A 231 -8.70 24.21 -7.68
N ASP A 232 -9.97 24.60 -7.52
CA ASP A 232 -10.43 25.97 -7.66
C ASP A 232 -9.71 26.88 -6.64
N GLY A 233 -8.97 27.86 -7.15
CA GLY A 233 -8.29 28.87 -6.37
C GLY A 233 -6.76 28.66 -6.33
N ALA A 234 -6.05 29.53 -7.07
CA ALA A 234 -4.61 29.57 -7.27
C ALA A 234 -3.78 29.15 -6.05
N ALA A 235 -3.26 27.92 -6.04
CA ALA A 235 -2.15 27.53 -5.17
C ALA A 235 -0.93 28.34 -5.60
N ARG A 236 -0.66 29.44 -4.92
CA ARG A 236 0.49 30.32 -5.17
C ARG A 236 1.74 29.64 -4.61
N PHE A 237 2.77 29.48 -5.44
CA PHE A 237 4.13 29.18 -4.95
C PHE A 237 4.52 30.20 -3.88
N ALA A 238 4.98 29.72 -2.73
CA ALA A 238 5.29 30.59 -1.60
C ALA A 238 6.52 31.49 -1.86
N THR A 239 7.41 31.11 -2.83
CA THR A 239 8.66 31.84 -3.12
C THR A 239 8.87 31.98 -4.63
N PRO A 240 8.47 33.12 -5.26
CA PRO A 240 8.42 33.27 -6.72
C PRO A 240 9.74 33.00 -7.47
N ILE A 241 10.89 33.30 -6.86
CA ILE A 241 12.20 33.15 -7.51
C ILE A 241 12.56 31.68 -7.82
N TYR A 242 11.89 30.69 -7.16
CA TYR A 242 12.04 29.26 -7.44
C TYR A 242 10.93 28.72 -8.33
N ALA A 243 9.91 29.53 -8.64
CA ALA A 243 8.76 29.13 -9.42
C ALA A 243 9.07 29.08 -10.93
N PRO A 244 8.63 28.04 -11.64
CA PRO A 244 8.77 27.97 -13.09
C PRO A 244 7.77 28.91 -13.81
N PRO A 245 8.01 29.24 -15.10
CA PRO A 245 7.19 30.21 -15.84
C PRO A 245 5.71 29.82 -15.93
N GLU A 246 5.34 28.55 -16.04
CA GLU A 246 3.95 28.10 -16.07
C GLU A 246 3.20 28.39 -14.77
N VAL A 247 3.90 28.33 -13.64
CA VAL A 247 3.31 28.62 -12.34
C VAL A 247 3.23 30.13 -12.08
N LEU A 248 4.25 30.89 -12.50
CA LEU A 248 4.21 32.35 -12.47
C LEU A 248 3.06 32.90 -13.34
N ALA A 249 2.69 32.16 -14.41
CA ALA A 249 1.53 32.48 -15.25
C ALA A 249 0.18 32.06 -14.65
N GLY A 250 0.15 31.57 -13.41
CA GLY A 250 -1.07 31.16 -12.70
C GLY A 250 -1.45 29.69 -12.88
N GLY A 251 -0.61 28.87 -13.50
CA GLY A 251 -0.81 27.42 -13.61
C GLY A 251 -0.65 26.69 -12.28
N PRO A 252 -1.17 25.45 -12.17
CA PRO A 252 -1.07 24.66 -10.94
C PRO A 252 0.36 24.20 -10.66
N ALA A 253 0.66 23.99 -9.38
CA ALA A 253 1.88 23.30 -8.96
C ALA A 253 1.85 21.84 -9.44
N THR A 254 2.93 21.36 -10.05
CA THR A 254 3.06 20.01 -10.60
C THR A 254 4.38 19.36 -10.15
N PRO A 255 4.54 18.05 -10.23
CA PRO A 255 5.83 17.39 -10.01
C PRO A 255 6.97 17.98 -10.89
N SER A 256 6.65 18.46 -12.08
CA SER A 256 7.61 19.13 -12.98
C SER A 256 8.03 20.51 -12.46
N ALA A 257 7.16 21.19 -11.69
CA ALA A 257 7.49 22.45 -11.03
C ALA A 257 8.48 22.23 -9.87
N ASP A 258 8.34 21.17 -9.08
CA ASP A 258 9.30 20.81 -8.04
C ASP A 258 10.68 20.46 -8.62
N ILE A 259 10.73 19.79 -9.79
CA ILE A 259 11.98 19.50 -10.50
C ILE A 259 12.66 20.80 -10.95
N TYR A 260 11.90 21.77 -11.45
CA TYR A 260 12.43 23.09 -11.79
C TYR A 260 13.01 23.79 -10.55
N ALA A 261 12.27 23.84 -9.46
CA ALA A 261 12.72 24.46 -8.21
C ALA A 261 13.99 23.79 -7.65
N LEU A 262 14.09 22.45 -7.72
CA LEU A 262 15.32 21.71 -7.39
C LEU A 262 16.48 22.09 -8.32
N GLY A 263 16.21 22.32 -9.59
CA GLY A 263 17.20 22.84 -10.55
C GLY A 263 17.72 24.21 -10.14
N VAL A 264 16.84 25.12 -9.69
CA VAL A 264 17.21 26.44 -9.15
C VAL A 264 18.02 26.31 -7.86
N VAL A 265 17.64 25.41 -6.94
CA VAL A 265 18.42 25.11 -5.72
C VAL A 265 19.83 24.66 -6.10
N LEU A 266 19.97 23.69 -7.01
CA LEU A 266 21.27 23.19 -7.44
C LEU A 266 22.12 24.30 -8.12
N TYR A 267 21.51 25.13 -8.94
CA TYR A 267 22.17 26.29 -9.53
C TYR A 267 22.73 27.24 -8.46
N ARG A 268 21.89 27.57 -7.44
CA ARG A 268 22.25 28.43 -6.31
C ARG A 268 23.37 27.83 -5.47
N LEU A 269 23.30 26.53 -5.14
CA LEU A 269 24.36 25.83 -4.41
C LEU A 269 25.70 25.89 -5.14
N LEU A 270 25.68 25.80 -6.46
CA LEU A 270 26.90 25.86 -7.27
C LEU A 270 27.48 27.26 -7.44
N THR A 271 26.65 28.31 -7.42
CA THR A 271 27.05 29.66 -7.84
C THR A 271 26.92 30.73 -6.75
N GLY A 272 26.13 30.46 -5.71
CA GLY A 272 25.71 31.47 -4.72
C GLY A 272 24.65 32.45 -5.24
N ALA A 273 24.23 32.34 -6.52
CA ALA A 273 23.30 33.27 -7.17
C ALA A 273 22.10 32.50 -7.78
N TYR A 274 21.07 33.22 -8.17
CA TYR A 274 19.93 32.65 -8.89
C TYR A 274 20.15 32.67 -10.40
N PRO A 275 19.52 31.74 -11.16
CA PRO A 275 19.60 31.75 -12.61
C PRO A 275 18.92 32.96 -13.25
N LEU A 276 17.93 33.53 -12.56
CA LEU A 276 17.22 34.73 -12.92
C LEU A 276 16.94 35.56 -11.68
N GLU A 277 17.18 36.84 -11.69
CA GLU A 277 16.94 37.78 -10.60
C GLU A 277 16.05 38.93 -11.11
N ALA A 278 15.04 39.33 -10.36
CA ALA A 278 14.12 40.40 -10.72
C ALA A 278 13.59 41.11 -9.45
N GLY A 279 13.20 42.36 -9.58
CA GLY A 279 12.68 43.17 -8.47
C GLY A 279 11.20 42.89 -8.15
N THR A 280 10.43 42.37 -9.11
CA THR A 280 9.00 42.06 -8.97
C THR A 280 8.66 40.74 -9.65
N VAL A 281 7.49 40.16 -9.32
CA VAL A 281 7.00 38.93 -9.95
C VAL A 281 6.74 39.14 -11.45
N ASP A 282 6.19 40.32 -11.80
CA ASP A 282 5.92 40.63 -13.20
C ASP A 282 7.21 40.78 -14.03
N GLU A 283 8.23 41.39 -13.43
CA GLU A 283 9.56 41.48 -14.06
C GLU A 283 10.18 40.08 -14.22
N LEU A 284 10.06 39.22 -13.21
CA LEU A 284 10.52 37.83 -13.24
C LEU A 284 9.86 37.06 -14.40
N SER A 285 8.53 37.16 -14.49
CA SER A 285 7.74 36.58 -15.58
C SER A 285 8.13 37.09 -16.94
N ALA A 286 8.32 38.41 -17.07
CA ALA A 286 8.77 39.04 -18.33
C ALA A 286 10.19 38.62 -18.75
N ARG A 287 11.13 38.47 -17.80
CA ARG A 287 12.49 37.96 -18.05
C ARG A 287 12.47 36.49 -18.44
N HIS A 288 11.63 35.67 -17.82
CA HIS A 288 11.42 34.27 -18.23
C HIS A 288 10.93 34.20 -19.69
N ALA A 289 9.95 35.01 -20.06
CA ALA A 289 9.39 35.04 -21.42
C ALA A 289 10.44 35.45 -22.46
N ARG A 290 11.42 36.30 -22.08
CA ARG A 290 12.54 36.72 -22.95
C ARG A 290 13.73 35.76 -22.95
N GLY A 291 13.70 34.69 -22.10
CA GLY A 291 14.79 33.72 -22.00
C GLY A 291 16.09 34.29 -21.40
N GLU A 292 15.97 35.27 -20.49
CA GLU A 292 17.11 36.01 -19.90
C GLU A 292 17.82 35.26 -18.76
N MET A 293 17.62 33.95 -18.65
CA MET A 293 18.34 33.14 -17.66
C MET A 293 19.84 33.14 -17.93
N VAL A 294 20.62 33.30 -16.87
CA VAL A 294 22.09 33.26 -16.96
C VAL A 294 22.54 31.80 -17.01
N PRO A 295 23.18 31.33 -18.11
CA PRO A 295 23.67 29.96 -18.19
C PRO A 295 24.66 29.65 -17.07
N LEU A 296 24.58 28.44 -16.50
CA LEU A 296 25.40 28.01 -15.37
C LEU A 296 26.92 28.15 -15.68
N ALA A 297 27.33 27.75 -16.87
CA ALA A 297 28.72 27.81 -17.32
C ALA A 297 29.30 29.27 -17.39
N ARG A 298 28.43 30.30 -17.49
CA ARG A 298 28.85 31.70 -17.42
C ARG A 298 29.06 32.18 -15.97
N ARG A 299 28.32 31.62 -15.00
CA ARG A 299 28.44 32.01 -13.58
C ARG A 299 29.61 31.31 -12.89
N ARG A 300 29.81 30.02 -13.17
CA ARG A 300 30.91 29.22 -12.60
C ARG A 300 31.62 28.42 -13.70
N ARG A 301 32.89 28.75 -13.96
CA ARG A 301 33.72 27.99 -14.90
C ARG A 301 34.25 26.69 -14.29
N GLY A 302 34.64 25.73 -15.11
CA GLY A 302 35.27 24.47 -14.66
C GLY A 302 34.30 23.41 -14.13
N LEU A 303 32.98 23.58 -14.26
CA LEU A 303 32.02 22.58 -13.90
C LEU A 303 31.99 21.40 -14.88
N PRO A 304 31.77 20.15 -14.42
CA PRO A 304 31.61 19.01 -15.32
C PRO A 304 30.45 19.25 -16.32
N ALA A 305 30.68 19.01 -17.61
CA ALA A 305 29.69 19.26 -18.66
C ALA A 305 28.38 18.44 -18.43
N GLY A 306 28.48 17.26 -17.82
CA GLY A 306 27.32 16.46 -17.41
C GLY A 306 26.46 17.18 -16.36
N LEU A 307 27.09 17.83 -15.36
CA LEU A 307 26.38 18.57 -14.31
C LEU A 307 25.70 19.82 -14.91
N VAL A 308 26.37 20.53 -15.78
CA VAL A 308 25.79 21.70 -16.49
C VAL A 308 24.52 21.28 -17.23
N ARG A 309 24.56 20.16 -17.98
CA ARG A 309 23.38 19.64 -18.69
C ARG A 309 22.23 19.24 -17.73
N VAL A 310 22.54 18.67 -16.58
CA VAL A 310 21.51 18.30 -15.58
C VAL A 310 20.79 19.55 -15.07
N VAL A 311 21.54 20.60 -14.69
CA VAL A 311 20.95 21.84 -14.18
C VAL A 311 20.12 22.52 -15.27
N GLU A 312 20.69 22.73 -16.47
CA GLU A 312 20.01 23.41 -17.59
C GLU A 312 18.72 22.65 -18.01
N ARG A 313 18.75 21.31 -17.97
CA ARG A 313 17.57 20.52 -18.24
C ARG A 313 16.52 20.68 -17.14
N ALA A 314 16.92 20.70 -15.88
CA ALA A 314 15.97 20.84 -14.77
C ALA A 314 15.26 22.20 -14.81
N ILE A 315 15.99 23.30 -15.12
CA ILE A 315 15.43 24.66 -15.19
C ILE A 315 14.90 25.04 -16.58
N ALA A 316 14.69 24.08 -17.49
CA ALA A 316 14.12 24.37 -18.80
C ALA A 316 12.76 25.06 -18.69
N ALA A 317 12.51 26.08 -19.53
CA ALA A 317 11.28 26.86 -19.47
C ALA A 317 10.03 26.00 -19.71
N ARG A 318 10.09 25.04 -20.64
CA ARG A 318 8.98 24.12 -20.96
C ARG A 318 9.06 22.85 -20.12
N PRO A 319 7.96 22.44 -19.44
CA PRO A 319 7.93 21.25 -18.60
C PRO A 319 8.35 19.97 -19.33
N GLU A 320 7.97 19.81 -20.60
CA GLU A 320 8.28 18.63 -21.43
C GLU A 320 9.79 18.50 -21.76
N HIS A 321 10.57 19.57 -21.62
CA HIS A 321 12.02 19.54 -21.81
C HIS A 321 12.77 19.20 -20.52
N ARG A 322 12.09 19.16 -19.36
CA ARG A 322 12.69 18.80 -18.07
C ARG A 322 12.86 17.28 -17.95
N PHE A 323 13.21 16.82 -16.78
CA PHE A 323 13.18 15.40 -16.46
C PHE A 323 11.73 14.91 -16.35
N ALA A 324 11.45 13.72 -16.88
CA ALA A 324 10.11 13.13 -16.85
C ALA A 324 9.57 12.95 -15.41
N ASN A 325 10.46 12.72 -14.45
CA ASN A 325 10.16 12.64 -13.02
C ASN A 325 11.43 12.87 -12.19
N ALA A 326 11.29 13.03 -10.88
CA ALA A 326 12.41 13.27 -9.97
C ALA A 326 13.40 12.09 -9.91
N ALA A 327 12.95 10.84 -10.10
CA ALA A 327 13.83 9.67 -10.18
C ALA A 327 14.81 9.77 -11.36
N ALA A 328 14.35 10.23 -12.52
CA ALA A 328 15.20 10.41 -13.69
C ALA A 328 16.32 11.45 -13.44
N MET A 329 16.03 12.52 -12.69
CA MET A 329 17.05 13.50 -12.28
C MET A 329 17.99 12.91 -11.24
N ARG A 330 17.50 12.19 -10.23
CA ARG A 330 18.31 11.44 -9.24
C ARG A 330 19.31 10.52 -9.94
N ASP A 331 18.85 9.72 -10.89
CA ASP A 331 19.66 8.72 -11.59
C ASP A 331 20.72 9.39 -12.51
N ALA A 332 20.40 10.55 -13.07
CA ALA A 332 21.36 11.34 -13.83
C ALA A 332 22.50 11.87 -12.92
N LEU A 333 22.18 12.34 -11.72
CA LEU A 333 23.15 12.81 -10.73
C LEU A 333 23.97 11.65 -10.15
N ALA A 334 23.35 10.50 -9.83
CA ALA A 334 24.03 9.30 -9.34
C ALA A 334 25.09 8.80 -10.33
N ARG A 335 24.75 8.80 -11.64
CA ARG A 335 25.73 8.45 -12.70
C ARG A 335 26.93 9.39 -12.74
N LEU A 336 26.72 10.68 -12.55
CA LEU A 336 27.82 11.67 -12.50
C LEU A 336 28.69 11.51 -11.26
N LEU A 337 28.12 11.02 -10.16
CA LEU A 337 28.84 10.70 -8.92
C LEU A 337 29.64 9.39 -9.01
N GLY A 338 29.43 8.58 -10.06
CA GLY A 338 30.05 7.27 -10.25
C GLY A 338 29.40 6.17 -9.40
N GLU A 339 28.19 6.39 -8.91
CA GLU A 339 27.42 5.42 -8.15
C GLU A 339 26.87 4.34 -9.09
N ARG A 340 26.91 3.07 -8.67
CA ARG A 340 26.35 1.96 -9.44
C ARG A 340 24.81 2.07 -9.41
N VAL A 341 24.24 2.59 -10.47
CA VAL A 341 22.79 2.49 -10.71
C VAL A 341 22.49 1.02 -11.01
N PRO A 342 21.48 0.39 -10.39
CA PRO A 342 21.14 -1.02 -10.66
C PRO A 342 21.03 -1.32 -12.15
N LEU A 343 21.50 -2.49 -12.55
CA LEU A 343 21.81 -2.89 -13.94
C LEU A 343 20.60 -2.91 -14.91
N ALA A 344 19.39 -2.71 -14.46
CA ALA A 344 18.17 -2.75 -15.29
C ALA A 344 18.16 -1.76 -16.48
N MET A 345 19.00 -0.70 -16.44
CA MET A 345 19.08 0.29 -17.53
C MET A 345 20.28 0.09 -18.47
N ARG A 346 21.28 -0.70 -18.10
CA ARG A 346 22.45 -0.92 -18.96
C ARG A 346 22.21 -1.94 -20.07
N THR A 347 21.35 -2.89 -19.82
CA THR A 347 20.94 -3.93 -20.80
C THR A 347 20.10 -3.33 -21.93
N ILE A 348 19.28 -2.31 -21.63
CA ILE A 348 18.45 -1.65 -22.64
C ILE A 348 19.30 -0.86 -23.65
N SER A 349 20.38 -0.22 -23.24
CA SER A 349 21.24 0.55 -24.17
C SER A 349 22.11 -0.33 -25.08
N ILE A 350 22.55 -1.51 -24.61
CA ILE A 350 23.28 -2.49 -25.41
C ILE A 350 22.33 -3.26 -26.34
N VAL A 351 21.12 -3.55 -25.85
CA VAL A 351 20.06 -4.18 -26.64
C VAL A 351 19.53 -3.23 -27.72
N ILE A 352 19.43 -1.92 -27.48
CA ILE A 352 19.05 -0.93 -28.51
C ILE A 352 20.13 -0.82 -29.58
N ALA A 353 21.42 -0.86 -29.25
CA ALA A 353 22.49 -0.83 -30.23
C ALA A 353 22.58 -2.16 -31.04
N ALA A 354 22.28 -3.30 -30.44
CA ALA A 354 22.15 -4.59 -31.13
C ALA A 354 20.84 -4.67 -31.93
N LEU A 355 19.74 -4.08 -31.45
CA LEU A 355 18.44 -4.03 -32.13
C LEU A 355 18.44 -3.11 -33.36
N VAL A 356 19.26 -2.06 -33.42
CA VAL A 356 19.37 -1.21 -34.62
C VAL A 356 20.11 -1.92 -35.76
N THR A 357 21.03 -2.82 -35.43
CA THR A 357 21.69 -3.66 -36.46
C THR A 357 20.90 -4.89 -36.86
N THR A 358 20.08 -5.44 -35.96
CA THR A 358 19.13 -6.53 -36.29
C THR A 358 17.81 -6.00 -36.87
N ALA A 359 17.41 -4.75 -36.61
CA ALA A 359 16.21 -4.15 -37.18
C ALA A 359 16.27 -3.95 -38.68
N ALA A 360 17.46 -3.78 -39.26
CA ALA A 360 17.60 -3.71 -40.73
C ALA A 360 17.44 -5.09 -41.41
N LEU A 361 17.77 -6.18 -40.70
CA LEU A 361 17.53 -7.55 -41.17
C LEU A 361 16.13 -8.07 -40.80
N ALA A 362 15.54 -7.53 -39.68
CA ALA A 362 14.20 -7.86 -39.26
C ALA A 362 13.13 -7.06 -40.01
N ALA A 363 13.45 -5.90 -40.62
CA ALA A 363 12.48 -5.14 -41.40
C ALA A 363 11.93 -5.92 -42.61
N GLY A 364 12.73 -6.79 -43.19
CA GLY A 364 12.25 -7.72 -44.25
C GLY A 364 11.42 -8.87 -43.70
N ALA A 365 11.78 -9.41 -42.54
CA ALA A 365 11.01 -10.45 -41.84
C ALA A 365 9.76 -9.83 -41.15
N TRP A 366 9.85 -8.58 -40.68
CA TRP A 366 8.77 -7.84 -40.07
C TRP A 366 7.65 -7.45 -41.04
N ALA A 367 7.97 -7.13 -42.29
CA ALA A 367 6.96 -6.92 -43.34
C ALA A 367 6.18 -8.22 -43.65
N VAL A 368 6.81 -9.38 -43.52
CA VAL A 368 6.14 -10.68 -43.59
C VAL A 368 5.39 -11.01 -42.31
N TYR A 369 5.87 -10.56 -41.16
CA TYR A 369 5.24 -10.74 -39.85
C TYR A 369 4.05 -9.79 -39.67
N LEU A 370 4.15 -8.50 -40.04
CA LEU A 370 3.02 -7.55 -40.01
C LEU A 370 1.90 -7.93 -40.99
N ASN A 371 2.20 -8.64 -42.08
CA ASN A 371 1.15 -9.20 -42.93
C ASN A 371 0.49 -10.45 -42.33
N ARG A 372 1.08 -11.01 -41.25
CA ARG A 372 0.45 -12.04 -40.39
C ARG A 372 -0.29 -11.45 -39.20
N GLU A 373 0.17 -10.35 -38.62
CA GLU A 373 -0.45 -9.72 -37.45
C GLU A 373 -1.70 -8.88 -37.74
N SER A 374 -1.96 -8.52 -39.00
CA SER A 374 -3.24 -7.91 -39.36
C SER A 374 -4.44 -8.87 -39.26
N HIS A 375 -4.22 -10.10 -38.77
CA HIS A 375 -5.24 -11.09 -38.47
C HIS A 375 -5.23 -11.65 -37.03
N ASP A 376 -4.34 -11.18 -36.15
CA ASP A 376 -4.48 -11.42 -34.72
C ASP A 376 -5.36 -10.31 -34.10
N THR A 377 -6.65 -10.35 -34.43
CA THR A 377 -7.68 -10.09 -33.45
C THR A 377 -7.32 -10.98 -32.25
N GLU A 378 -7.03 -10.38 -31.09
CA GLU A 378 -6.92 -11.07 -29.80
C GLU A 378 -7.99 -12.16 -29.79
N ARG A 379 -7.57 -13.42 -29.90
CA ARG A 379 -8.50 -14.53 -29.82
C ARG A 379 -8.89 -14.65 -28.38
N TYR A 380 -9.99 -14.02 -27.99
CA TYR A 380 -10.75 -14.38 -26.81
C TYR A 380 -11.13 -15.85 -26.98
N THR A 381 -10.28 -16.76 -26.50
CA THR A 381 -10.60 -18.18 -26.54
C THR A 381 -11.57 -18.43 -25.39
N SER A 382 -12.84 -18.43 -25.69
CA SER A 382 -13.85 -18.91 -24.75
C SER A 382 -13.53 -20.37 -24.42
N PRO A 383 -13.62 -20.76 -23.13
CA PRO A 383 -13.54 -22.17 -22.75
C PRO A 383 -14.55 -23.00 -23.52
N PRO A 384 -14.32 -24.33 -23.66
CA PRO A 384 -15.27 -25.21 -24.33
C PRO A 384 -16.67 -25.16 -23.69
N ALA A 385 -17.67 -25.62 -24.40
CA ALA A 385 -19.03 -25.69 -23.89
C ALA A 385 -19.08 -26.52 -22.59
N PRO A 386 -19.80 -26.07 -21.54
CA PRO A 386 -19.92 -26.80 -20.29
C PRO A 386 -20.45 -28.21 -20.47
N THR A 387 -19.91 -29.17 -19.73
CA THR A 387 -20.34 -30.57 -19.71
C THR A 387 -21.01 -30.95 -18.38
N LEU A 388 -20.83 -30.14 -17.32
CA LEU A 388 -21.52 -30.27 -16.05
C LEU A 388 -22.84 -29.51 -16.05
N ALA A 389 -23.75 -29.98 -15.21
CA ALA A 389 -25.13 -29.58 -15.16
C ALA A 389 -25.44 -28.50 -14.14
N ILE A 390 -24.46 -27.79 -13.63
CA ILE A 390 -24.68 -26.69 -12.69
C ILE A 390 -25.52 -25.60 -13.38
N SER A 391 -26.61 -25.17 -12.75
CA SER A 391 -27.48 -24.13 -13.30
C SER A 391 -26.76 -22.79 -13.42
N ASN A 392 -26.89 -22.12 -14.56
CA ASN A 392 -26.39 -20.74 -14.74
C ASN A 392 -27.28 -19.68 -14.06
N VAL A 393 -28.41 -20.09 -13.49
CA VAL A 393 -29.26 -19.21 -12.69
C VAL A 393 -28.90 -19.46 -11.22
N PRO A 394 -28.45 -18.43 -10.48
CA PRO A 394 -28.17 -18.60 -9.07
C PRO A 394 -29.40 -19.09 -8.32
N TRP A 395 -29.19 -20.07 -7.47
CA TRP A 395 -30.20 -20.58 -6.56
C TRP A 395 -30.63 -19.54 -5.51
N TRP A 396 -29.64 -18.76 -5.04
CA TRP A 396 -29.85 -17.64 -4.14
C TRP A 396 -28.95 -16.48 -4.55
N SER A 397 -29.38 -15.26 -4.29
CA SER A 397 -28.50 -14.10 -4.43
C SER A 397 -28.94 -12.94 -3.57
N THR A 398 -27.97 -12.18 -3.09
CA THR A 398 -28.18 -10.90 -2.43
C THR A 398 -27.32 -9.83 -3.07
N ALA A 399 -27.70 -8.58 -2.92
CA ALA A 399 -26.93 -7.43 -3.42
C ALA A 399 -26.92 -6.33 -2.35
N GLY A 400 -25.91 -5.49 -2.35
CA GLY A 400 -25.84 -4.35 -1.45
C GLY A 400 -27.05 -3.45 -1.55
N ASP A 401 -27.49 -2.96 -0.39
CA ASP A 401 -28.68 -2.13 -0.21
C ASP A 401 -28.38 -0.64 -0.26
N THR A 402 -27.09 -0.24 -0.29
CA THR A 402 -26.65 1.16 -0.25
C THR A 402 -25.57 1.48 -1.28
N ILE A 403 -25.49 2.78 -1.65
CA ILE A 403 -24.45 3.33 -2.52
C ILE A 403 -23.10 3.23 -1.77
N ALA A 404 -22.10 2.70 -2.44
CA ALA A 404 -20.74 2.53 -1.93
C ALA A 404 -20.58 1.55 -0.73
N ALA A 405 -21.54 0.65 -0.50
CA ALA A 405 -21.22 -0.56 0.25
C ALA A 405 -20.24 -1.35 -0.64
N GLY A 406 -18.96 -1.26 -0.37
CA GLY A 406 -17.97 -2.19 -0.89
C GLY A 406 -18.30 -3.57 -0.34
N ARG A 407 -19.34 -4.24 -0.86
CA ARG A 407 -19.54 -5.65 -0.58
C ARG A 407 -18.32 -6.38 -1.06
N GLY A 408 -17.61 -6.81 -0.10
CA GLY A 408 -16.47 -7.05 -0.33
C GLY A 408 -15.46 -8.05 -0.36
N TRP A 409 -14.89 -8.55 0.62
CA TRP A 409 -13.76 -9.48 0.50
C TRP A 409 -14.02 -10.77 1.31
N GLY A 410 -15.26 -11.00 1.74
CA GLY A 410 -15.60 -12.15 2.54
C GLY A 410 -17.05 -12.62 2.35
N ALA A 411 -17.23 -13.67 1.54
CA ALA A 411 -18.41 -14.54 1.62
C ALA A 411 -17.89 -15.97 1.83
N LYS A 412 -18.25 -16.59 2.96
CA LYS A 412 -17.80 -17.95 3.33
C LYS A 412 -18.97 -18.77 3.85
N PHE A 413 -19.00 -20.07 3.55
CA PHE A 413 -19.77 -21.03 4.33
C PHE A 413 -19.15 -21.18 5.71
N ALA A 414 -19.96 -21.30 6.74
CA ALA A 414 -19.54 -20.99 8.10
C ALA A 414 -19.98 -22.02 9.14
N GLY A 415 -20.17 -23.26 8.76
CA GLY A 415 -20.73 -24.21 9.74
C GLY A 415 -22.11 -23.76 10.25
N ASP A 416 -22.58 -24.30 11.37
CA ASP A 416 -23.81 -23.90 12.03
C ASP A 416 -23.55 -22.77 13.04
N LEU A 417 -23.73 -21.53 12.61
CA LEU A 417 -23.60 -20.32 13.44
C LEU A 417 -24.94 -19.93 14.12
N THR A 418 -26.05 -20.54 13.70
CA THR A 418 -27.38 -20.21 14.21
C THR A 418 -27.89 -21.21 15.22
N GLY A 419 -27.25 -22.37 15.34
CA GLY A 419 -27.64 -23.46 16.22
C GLY A 419 -28.85 -24.26 15.68
N ASP A 420 -29.16 -24.15 14.38
CA ASP A 420 -30.31 -24.82 13.77
C ASP A 420 -29.95 -26.18 13.12
N GLY A 421 -28.69 -26.54 13.17
CA GLY A 421 -28.13 -27.76 12.62
C GLY A 421 -27.82 -27.73 11.14
N TRP A 422 -28.01 -26.58 10.43
CA TRP A 422 -27.65 -26.39 9.03
C TRP A 422 -26.40 -25.54 8.89
N MET A 423 -25.71 -25.68 7.78
CA MET A 423 -24.59 -24.84 7.47
C MET A 423 -25.06 -23.44 7.07
N ASP A 424 -24.48 -22.42 7.63
CA ASP A 424 -24.77 -21.01 7.39
C ASP A 424 -23.75 -20.36 6.45
N ALA A 425 -24.00 -19.11 6.07
CA ALA A 425 -23.06 -18.31 5.30
C ALA A 425 -22.82 -16.94 5.95
N VAL A 426 -21.57 -16.53 6.02
CA VAL A 426 -21.14 -15.20 6.44
C VAL A 426 -20.89 -14.34 5.21
N VAL A 427 -21.39 -13.13 5.22
CA VAL A 427 -21.18 -12.10 4.20
C VAL A 427 -20.69 -10.81 4.85
N THR A 428 -19.68 -10.18 4.29
CA THR A 428 -19.10 -8.94 4.83
C THR A 428 -19.29 -7.77 3.89
N ASP A 429 -19.59 -6.60 4.46
CA ASP A 429 -19.51 -5.29 3.78
C ASP A 429 -18.34 -4.51 4.40
N GLN A 430 -17.29 -4.23 3.61
CA GLN A 430 -16.11 -3.52 4.11
C GLN A 430 -16.38 -2.07 4.50
N THR A 431 -17.25 -1.41 3.75
CA THR A 431 -17.56 0.01 3.90
C THR A 431 -19.07 0.22 3.88
N TYR A 432 -19.75 -0.15 4.94
CA TYR A 432 -21.18 0.11 5.09
C TYR A 432 -21.40 1.54 5.59
N PRO A 433 -22.19 2.39 4.89
CA PRO A 433 -22.45 3.78 5.32
C PRO A 433 -23.47 3.78 6.45
N GLY A 434 -23.01 3.69 7.70
CA GLY A 434 -23.82 3.84 8.91
C GLY A 434 -23.84 5.29 9.43
N GLY A 435 -24.51 6.22 8.74
CA GLY A 435 -24.58 7.62 9.15
C GLY A 435 -23.34 8.44 8.79
N ALA A 436 -22.79 9.25 9.70
CA ALA A 436 -21.62 10.10 9.46
C ALA A 436 -20.29 9.32 9.42
N THR A 437 -20.29 8.02 9.63
CA THR A 437 -19.10 7.17 9.72
C THR A 437 -19.27 5.92 8.87
N HIS A 438 -18.24 5.51 8.15
CA HIS A 438 -18.22 4.28 7.36
C HIS A 438 -17.85 3.13 8.30
N LEU A 439 -18.78 2.19 8.49
CA LEU A 439 -18.62 1.04 9.38
C LEU A 439 -18.55 -0.25 8.57
N GLY A 440 -17.67 -1.18 8.93
CA GLY A 440 -17.73 -2.55 8.43
C GLY A 440 -18.97 -3.25 8.97
N ARG A 441 -19.63 -4.08 8.15
CA ARG A 441 -20.81 -4.86 8.54
C ARG A 441 -20.57 -6.33 8.24
N ILE A 442 -20.95 -7.19 9.18
CA ILE A 442 -20.94 -8.64 9.02
C ILE A 442 -22.36 -9.13 9.16
N MET A 443 -22.74 -10.06 8.32
CA MET A 443 -24.09 -10.64 8.26
C MET A 443 -23.99 -12.14 8.17
N VAL A 444 -24.82 -12.85 8.97
CA VAL A 444 -25.00 -14.30 8.87
C VAL A 444 -26.36 -14.58 8.22
N TYR A 445 -26.36 -15.42 7.21
CA TYR A 445 -27.53 -15.93 6.52
C TYR A 445 -27.71 -17.40 6.89
N ALA A 446 -28.86 -17.74 7.53
CA ALA A 446 -29.15 -19.11 7.94
C ALA A 446 -29.30 -20.00 6.71
N GLY A 447 -28.71 -21.18 6.79
CA GLY A 447 -28.81 -22.21 5.78
C GLY A 447 -30.03 -23.09 5.97
N GLY A 448 -30.26 -23.99 5.02
CA GLY A 448 -31.35 -24.95 5.11
C GLY A 448 -31.63 -25.66 3.78
N PRO A 449 -32.59 -26.59 3.74
CA PRO A 449 -32.87 -27.42 2.57
C PRO A 449 -33.40 -26.66 1.34
N ARG A 450 -33.62 -25.35 1.47
CA ARG A 450 -34.06 -24.46 0.38
C ARG A 450 -33.04 -23.38 0.06
N GLY A 451 -31.81 -23.52 0.52
CA GLY A 451 -30.73 -22.55 0.38
C GLY A 451 -30.63 -21.59 1.56
N LEU A 452 -30.00 -20.47 1.35
CA LEU A 452 -29.79 -19.44 2.37
C LEU A 452 -31.05 -18.59 2.59
N SER A 453 -31.22 -18.09 3.80
CA SER A 453 -32.31 -17.15 4.17
C SER A 453 -32.27 -15.88 3.30
N ALA A 454 -33.44 -15.29 3.03
CA ALA A 454 -33.54 -14.08 2.20
C ALA A 454 -32.98 -12.83 2.88
N THR A 455 -32.95 -12.81 4.21
CA THR A 455 -32.43 -11.72 5.06
C THR A 455 -31.46 -12.28 6.07
N PRO A 456 -30.44 -11.50 6.47
CA PRO A 456 -29.53 -11.95 7.52
C PRO A 456 -30.28 -12.17 8.84
N VAL A 457 -29.92 -13.24 9.54
CA VAL A 457 -30.48 -13.60 10.86
C VAL A 457 -29.68 -12.99 12.01
N TRP A 458 -28.41 -12.70 11.77
CA TRP A 458 -27.54 -11.99 12.69
C TRP A 458 -26.73 -10.94 11.94
N THR A 459 -26.48 -9.79 12.57
CA THR A 459 -25.72 -8.69 11.98
C THR A 459 -24.92 -7.98 13.05
N TYR A 460 -23.65 -7.73 12.79
CA TYR A 460 -22.80 -6.90 13.63
C TYR A 460 -22.20 -5.74 12.84
N LEU A 461 -22.25 -4.55 13.43
CA LEU A 461 -21.61 -3.33 12.88
C LEU A 461 -20.35 -3.04 13.66
N LEU A 462 -19.22 -2.99 12.97
CA LEU A 462 -17.94 -2.66 13.60
C LEU A 462 -17.96 -1.20 14.09
N PRO A 463 -17.73 -0.95 15.39
CA PRO A 463 -17.71 0.43 15.90
C PRO A 463 -16.49 1.19 15.40
N GLY A 464 -16.64 2.49 15.06
CA GLY A 464 -15.53 3.38 14.73
C GLY A 464 -15.72 4.26 13.50
N THR A 465 -14.72 5.09 13.17
CA THR A 465 -14.82 6.13 12.14
C THR A 465 -14.21 5.73 10.78
N SER A 466 -13.50 4.62 10.67
CA SER A 466 -12.92 4.13 9.40
C SER A 466 -12.44 2.66 9.50
N PRO A 467 -13.25 1.71 9.95
CA PRO A 467 -12.83 0.31 9.92
C PRO A 467 -12.89 -0.20 8.49
N CYS A 468 -11.80 -0.78 8.02
CA CYS A 468 -11.80 -1.63 6.84
C CYS A 468 -11.85 -3.08 7.33
N LEU A 469 -13.04 -3.69 7.31
CA LEU A 469 -13.22 -5.10 7.64
C LEU A 469 -12.46 -5.94 6.60
N GLN A 470 -11.62 -6.89 7.05
CA GLN A 470 -10.73 -7.62 6.18
C GLN A 470 -10.95 -9.14 6.24
N GLY A 471 -10.60 -9.76 7.35
CA GLY A 471 -10.61 -11.20 7.52
C GLY A 471 -11.81 -11.69 8.28
N VAL A 472 -12.22 -12.93 7.98
CA VAL A 472 -13.15 -13.73 8.79
C VAL A 472 -12.53 -15.11 8.95
N ALA A 473 -12.27 -15.53 10.18
CA ALA A 473 -11.93 -16.89 10.55
C ALA A 473 -13.13 -17.58 11.22
N LEU A 474 -13.26 -18.86 10.97
CA LEU A 474 -14.33 -19.71 11.47
C LEU A 474 -13.69 -20.96 12.04
N GLY A 475 -14.07 -21.37 13.25
CA GLY A 475 -13.54 -22.54 13.93
C GLY A 475 -14.13 -22.68 15.32
N ASP A 476 -13.89 -23.78 15.99
CA ASP A 476 -14.23 -23.99 17.40
C ASP A 476 -12.99 -23.70 18.26
N PHE A 477 -12.80 -22.42 18.64
CA PHE A 477 -11.61 -21.95 19.34
C PHE A 477 -11.68 -22.05 20.85
N ASP A 478 -12.86 -22.43 21.38
CA ASP A 478 -13.05 -22.67 22.83
C ASP A 478 -13.41 -24.13 23.19
N GLY A 479 -13.54 -24.98 22.18
CA GLY A 479 -13.71 -26.39 22.32
C GLY A 479 -15.09 -26.77 22.90
N ASP A 480 -16.12 -25.96 22.65
CA ASP A 480 -17.49 -26.20 23.11
C ASP A 480 -18.33 -26.95 22.07
N GLY A 481 -17.81 -27.17 20.85
CA GLY A 481 -18.43 -27.90 19.76
C GLY A 481 -19.30 -27.04 18.85
N HIS A 482 -19.32 -25.72 19.04
CA HIS A 482 -20.03 -24.77 18.21
C HIS A 482 -19.01 -23.92 17.39
N THR A 483 -19.41 -23.52 16.20
CA THR A 483 -18.51 -22.70 15.36
C THR A 483 -18.47 -21.27 15.88
N ASP A 484 -17.27 -20.79 16.20
CA ASP A 484 -16.99 -19.39 16.53
C ASP A 484 -16.71 -18.58 15.27
N ILE A 485 -16.89 -17.26 15.36
CA ILE A 485 -16.49 -16.32 14.33
C ILE A 485 -15.48 -15.31 14.87
N VAL A 486 -14.32 -15.23 14.23
CA VAL A 486 -13.34 -14.19 14.45
C VAL A 486 -13.35 -13.23 13.27
N ILE A 487 -13.51 -11.95 13.56
CA ILE A 487 -13.51 -10.87 12.58
C ILE A 487 -12.32 -9.96 12.80
N THR A 488 -11.67 -9.55 11.72
CA THR A 488 -10.49 -8.70 11.77
C THR A 488 -10.68 -7.44 10.93
N TRP A 489 -9.99 -6.38 11.33
CA TRP A 489 -9.98 -5.11 10.60
C TRP A 489 -8.60 -4.46 10.67
N HIS A 490 -8.26 -3.65 9.70
CA HIS A 490 -7.08 -2.80 9.75
C HIS A 490 -7.47 -1.31 9.76
N MET A 491 -6.56 -0.45 10.21
CA MET A 491 -6.67 1.01 10.18
C MET A 491 -7.87 1.64 10.93
N ASN A 492 -8.25 1.11 12.11
CA ASN A 492 -9.20 1.81 12.99
C ASN A 492 -8.53 2.28 14.29
N PRO A 493 -8.21 3.58 14.44
CA PRO A 493 -7.60 4.10 15.67
C PRO A 493 -8.59 4.31 16.83
N THR A 494 -9.87 3.88 16.73
CA THR A 494 -10.92 4.25 17.68
C THR A 494 -11.24 3.21 18.74
N LEU A 495 -10.83 1.95 18.57
CA LEU A 495 -10.85 0.96 19.64
C LEU A 495 -9.46 0.97 20.29
N ASP A 496 -9.34 1.61 21.43
CA ASP A 496 -8.13 1.66 22.28
C ASP A 496 -6.84 2.27 21.66
N GLY A 497 -6.94 2.97 20.51
CA GLY A 497 -5.80 3.63 19.85
C GLY A 497 -4.92 2.71 19.01
N HIS A 498 -5.35 1.48 18.74
CA HIS A 498 -4.65 0.49 17.90
C HIS A 498 -4.98 0.64 16.41
N MET A 499 -4.02 0.29 15.56
CA MET A 499 -4.12 0.41 14.08
C MET A 499 -4.65 -0.87 13.42
N GLY A 500 -5.57 -1.55 14.05
CA GLY A 500 -6.21 -2.78 13.62
C GLY A 500 -6.54 -3.66 14.80
N GLY A 501 -7.31 -4.72 14.60
CA GLY A 501 -7.67 -5.62 15.68
C GLY A 501 -8.48 -6.82 15.22
N ALA A 502 -8.83 -7.66 16.19
CA ALA A 502 -9.68 -8.83 16.05
C ALA A 502 -10.73 -8.88 17.16
N LEU A 503 -11.92 -9.38 16.85
CA LEU A 503 -12.98 -9.70 17.81
C LEU A 503 -13.44 -11.13 17.56
N MET A 504 -13.72 -11.88 18.62
CA MET A 504 -14.33 -13.20 18.54
C MET A 504 -15.73 -13.17 19.15
N PHE A 505 -16.66 -13.84 18.50
CA PHE A 505 -17.99 -14.17 19.02
C PHE A 505 -18.07 -15.69 19.12
N GLY A 506 -18.21 -16.22 20.35
CA GLY A 506 -18.33 -17.63 20.59
C GLY A 506 -19.68 -18.14 20.11
N GLY A 507 -19.68 -19.24 19.34
CA GLY A 507 -20.88 -19.94 18.94
C GLY A 507 -21.59 -20.55 20.14
N THR A 508 -22.88 -20.80 20.04
CA THR A 508 -23.65 -21.50 21.06
C THR A 508 -24.79 -22.29 20.43
N GLU A 509 -25.41 -23.21 21.16
CA GLU A 509 -26.62 -23.91 20.72
C GLU A 509 -27.80 -22.97 20.35
N HIS A 510 -27.69 -21.68 20.69
CA HIS A 510 -28.70 -20.67 20.40
C HIS A 510 -28.21 -19.63 19.36
N GLY A 511 -27.08 -19.90 18.74
CA GLY A 511 -26.43 -19.01 17.75
C GLY A 511 -25.44 -18.03 18.36
N LEU A 512 -25.05 -17.04 17.55
CA LEU A 512 -24.03 -16.04 17.91
C LEU A 512 -24.57 -14.98 18.88
N PRO A 513 -23.84 -14.64 19.95
CA PRO A 513 -24.18 -13.53 20.85
C PRO A 513 -24.05 -12.17 20.15
N SER A 514 -24.61 -11.13 20.74
CA SER A 514 -24.51 -9.75 20.27
C SER A 514 -23.22 -9.04 20.71
N THR A 515 -22.48 -9.62 21.66
CA THR A 515 -21.26 -9.06 22.23
C THR A 515 -20.09 -10.01 22.04
N PRO A 516 -18.91 -9.51 21.65
CA PRO A 516 -17.74 -10.38 21.53
C PRO A 516 -17.28 -10.90 22.89
N CYS A 517 -16.75 -12.11 22.91
CA CYS A 517 -16.19 -12.77 24.10
C CYS A 517 -14.68 -12.56 24.22
N TRP A 518 -13.98 -12.22 23.14
CA TRP A 518 -12.54 -11.95 23.09
C TRP A 518 -12.23 -10.80 22.14
N HIS A 519 -11.13 -10.10 22.41
CA HIS A 519 -10.60 -9.05 21.54
C HIS A 519 -9.08 -9.01 21.57
N TYR A 520 -8.49 -8.65 20.46
CA TYR A 520 -7.06 -8.40 20.33
C TYR A 520 -6.84 -7.09 19.57
N GLY A 521 -6.01 -6.18 20.12
CA GLY A 521 -5.60 -4.94 19.47
C GLY A 521 -4.18 -5.06 18.92
N GLY A 522 -3.98 -4.69 17.68
CA GLY A 522 -2.65 -4.65 17.06
C GLY A 522 -1.69 -3.70 17.77
N GLU A 523 -0.39 -3.88 17.58
CA GLU A 523 0.62 -2.97 18.10
C GLU A 523 0.52 -1.58 17.46
N LEU A 524 1.04 -0.55 18.14
CA LEU A 524 1.10 0.81 17.60
C LEU A 524 2.02 0.84 16.36
N GLY A 525 1.46 1.13 15.20
CA GLY A 525 2.19 1.22 13.93
C GLY A 525 1.37 0.71 12.74
N TYR A 526 1.89 0.87 11.53
CA TYR A 526 1.31 0.28 10.32
C TYR A 526 1.70 -1.21 10.29
N THR A 527 0.80 -2.09 10.73
CA THR A 527 1.06 -3.53 10.76
C THR A 527 0.16 -4.30 9.79
N ALA A 528 -0.90 -3.69 9.26
CA ALA A 528 -1.96 -4.33 8.48
C ALA A 528 -2.46 -5.62 9.17
N LEU A 529 -2.70 -5.54 10.49
CA LEU A 529 -3.21 -6.66 11.27
C LEU A 529 -4.54 -7.14 10.68
N GLY A 530 -4.63 -8.42 10.37
CA GLY A 530 -5.87 -9.10 10.08
C GLY A 530 -6.37 -9.00 8.64
N GLU A 531 -5.56 -8.64 7.65
CA GLU A 531 -5.95 -8.81 6.25
C GLU A 531 -6.21 -10.29 5.93
N GLU A 532 -5.42 -11.20 6.48
CA GLU A 532 -5.71 -12.63 6.49
C GLU A 532 -5.88 -13.11 7.93
N ALA A 533 -7.01 -13.80 8.19
CA ALA A 533 -7.28 -14.51 9.43
C ALA A 533 -7.99 -15.82 9.10
N THR A 534 -7.52 -16.92 9.69
CA THR A 534 -8.07 -18.25 9.41
C THR A 534 -7.87 -19.20 10.56
N SER A 535 -8.80 -20.18 10.72
CA SER A 535 -8.51 -21.38 11.51
C SER A 535 -7.43 -22.18 10.81
N ILE A 536 -6.43 -22.56 11.56
CA ILE A 536 -5.32 -23.41 11.09
C ILE A 536 -5.47 -24.86 11.56
N GLY A 537 -6.63 -25.21 12.15
CA GLY A 537 -6.88 -26.48 12.78
C GLY A 537 -6.17 -26.61 14.13
N ASP A 538 -6.18 -27.78 14.73
CA ASP A 538 -5.46 -28.11 15.96
C ASP A 538 -3.98 -28.39 15.65
N VAL A 539 -3.18 -27.33 15.45
CA VAL A 539 -1.76 -27.47 15.07
C VAL A 539 -0.87 -27.89 16.22
N ASN A 540 -1.37 -27.84 17.46
CA ASN A 540 -0.63 -28.22 18.66
C ASN A 540 -1.04 -29.59 19.24
N GLY A 541 -2.16 -30.19 18.78
CA GLY A 541 -2.64 -31.50 19.16
C GLY A 541 -3.38 -31.54 20.50
N ASP A 542 -3.96 -30.44 20.96
CA ASP A 542 -4.69 -30.36 22.23
C ASP A 542 -6.20 -30.63 22.08
N GLY A 543 -6.70 -30.81 20.86
CA GLY A 543 -8.08 -31.12 20.52
C GLY A 543 -8.97 -29.90 20.30
N ILE A 544 -8.40 -28.68 20.24
CA ILE A 544 -9.11 -27.41 20.00
C ILE A 544 -8.49 -26.71 18.82
N GLU A 545 -9.30 -26.07 18.00
CA GLU A 545 -8.77 -25.37 16.82
C GLU A 545 -7.99 -24.10 17.20
N ASP A 546 -6.95 -23.82 16.43
CA ASP A 546 -6.05 -22.69 16.60
C ASP A 546 -6.30 -21.61 15.53
N LEU A 547 -6.07 -20.34 15.90
CA LEU A 547 -6.24 -19.18 15.04
C LEU A 547 -4.88 -18.63 14.58
N ALA A 548 -4.76 -18.31 13.30
CA ALA A 548 -3.66 -17.52 12.79
C ALA A 548 -4.15 -16.18 12.19
N ILE A 549 -3.41 -15.10 12.47
CA ILE A 549 -3.67 -13.75 11.97
C ILE A 549 -2.39 -13.21 11.32
N GLY A 550 -2.47 -12.76 10.08
CA GLY A 550 -1.37 -12.16 9.35
C GLY A 550 -1.22 -10.65 9.62
N GLU A 551 0.02 -10.22 9.76
CA GLU A 551 0.44 -8.81 9.81
C GLU A 551 1.51 -8.58 8.73
N HIS A 552 1.11 -8.62 7.45
CA HIS A 552 2.05 -8.65 6.33
C HIS A 552 2.83 -7.34 6.13
N ASP A 553 2.34 -6.18 6.60
CA ASP A 553 3.05 -4.90 6.58
C ASP A 553 3.83 -4.64 7.88
N TRP A 554 3.93 -5.62 8.79
CA TRP A 554 4.70 -5.46 10.01
C TRP A 554 6.17 -5.13 9.73
N CYS A 555 6.67 -4.10 10.42
CA CYS A 555 8.04 -3.62 10.29
C CYS A 555 8.88 -4.14 11.47
N GLY A 556 9.58 -5.24 11.28
CA GLY A 556 10.56 -5.77 12.22
C GLY A 556 11.94 -5.11 12.03
N VAL A 557 12.92 -5.91 11.61
CA VAL A 557 14.25 -5.41 11.23
C VAL A 557 14.20 -4.65 9.89
N ARG A 558 13.21 -4.96 9.05
CA ARG A 558 12.96 -4.28 7.77
C ARG A 558 11.49 -3.89 7.63
N ARG A 559 11.25 -2.92 6.77
CA ARG A 559 9.91 -2.50 6.40
C ARG A 559 9.21 -3.60 5.60
N ASP A 560 7.90 -3.79 5.86
CA ASP A 560 7.05 -4.75 5.17
C ASP A 560 7.63 -6.20 5.23
N GLN A 561 8.30 -6.55 6.34
CA GLN A 561 8.84 -7.89 6.58
C GLN A 561 7.69 -8.90 6.71
N GLY A 562 6.67 -8.52 7.46
CA GLY A 562 5.53 -9.34 7.78
C GLY A 562 5.78 -10.32 8.94
N ARG A 563 4.70 -10.75 9.57
CA ARG A 563 4.68 -11.80 10.60
C ARG A 563 3.30 -12.47 10.68
N VAL A 564 3.26 -13.62 11.31
CA VAL A 564 2.01 -14.33 11.63
C VAL A 564 1.90 -14.49 13.13
N LEU A 565 0.76 -14.11 13.68
CA LEU A 565 0.38 -14.29 15.07
C LEU A 565 -0.48 -15.55 15.18
N VAL A 566 -0.04 -16.50 15.99
CA VAL A 566 -0.79 -17.76 16.25
C VAL A 566 -1.34 -17.71 17.67
N PHE A 567 -2.63 -17.99 17.82
CA PHE A 567 -3.34 -18.05 19.08
C PHE A 567 -3.85 -19.47 19.25
N PHE A 568 -3.33 -20.22 20.23
CA PHE A 568 -3.83 -21.57 20.51
C PHE A 568 -5.18 -21.49 21.21
N GLY A 569 -6.14 -22.21 20.65
CA GLY A 569 -7.45 -22.38 21.24
C GLY A 569 -7.38 -23.04 22.62
N SER A 570 -8.36 -22.82 23.46
CA SER A 570 -8.45 -23.48 24.75
C SER A 570 -9.89 -23.43 25.30
N LYS A 571 -10.23 -24.30 26.22
CA LYS A 571 -11.55 -24.27 26.94
C LYS A 571 -11.87 -22.94 27.64
N ARG A 572 -11.02 -21.97 27.57
CA ARG A 572 -11.23 -20.60 28.06
C ARG A 572 -11.31 -19.59 26.90
N GLY A 573 -11.33 -20.08 25.66
CA GLY A 573 -11.23 -19.32 24.43
C GLY A 573 -9.78 -18.97 24.08
N LEU A 574 -9.62 -18.00 23.22
CA LEU A 574 -8.31 -17.51 22.73
C LEU A 574 -7.57 -16.71 23.83
N PRO A 575 -6.24 -16.81 23.91
CA PRO A 575 -5.44 -16.05 24.88
C PRO A 575 -5.33 -14.56 24.52
N ASP A 576 -5.08 -13.71 25.53
CA ASP A 576 -4.89 -12.25 25.33
C ASP A 576 -3.63 -11.87 24.55
N ARG A 577 -2.70 -12.81 24.36
CA ARG A 577 -1.45 -12.63 23.61
C ARG A 577 -1.23 -13.82 22.69
N PRO A 578 -0.56 -13.58 21.53
CA PRO A 578 -0.19 -14.69 20.67
C PRO A 578 0.59 -15.77 21.42
N SER A 579 0.19 -17.02 21.24
CA SER A 579 0.91 -18.20 21.77
C SER A 579 2.24 -18.41 21.04
N GLN A 580 2.27 -18.05 19.75
CA GLN A 580 3.45 -18.11 18.92
C GLN A 580 3.47 -16.95 17.92
N ILE A 581 4.67 -16.43 17.59
CA ILE A 581 4.87 -15.43 16.54
C ILE A 581 5.86 -16.00 15.53
N LEU A 582 5.42 -16.09 14.29
CA LEU A 582 6.26 -16.54 13.19
C LEU A 582 6.75 -15.33 12.41
N THR A 583 8.05 -15.26 12.20
CA THR A 583 8.73 -14.26 11.36
C THR A 583 9.66 -14.97 10.42
N ASP A 584 9.90 -14.38 9.28
CA ASP A 584 10.87 -14.90 8.32
C ASP A 584 12.19 -14.09 8.35
N GLU A 585 13.16 -14.52 7.54
CA GLU A 585 14.41 -13.79 7.31
C GLU A 585 14.13 -12.31 6.98
N PRO A 586 14.98 -11.37 7.39
CA PRO A 586 14.69 -9.94 7.30
C PRO A 586 14.79 -9.43 5.84
N GLN A 587 13.79 -9.73 5.03
CA GLN A 587 13.56 -9.23 3.68
C GLN A 587 12.20 -8.52 3.63
N ASN A 588 11.96 -7.69 2.61
CA ASN A 588 10.65 -7.08 2.38
C ASN A 588 9.77 -8.10 1.65
N GLU A 589 9.23 -9.08 2.35
CA GLU A 589 8.57 -10.23 1.73
C GLU A 589 7.06 -10.22 1.86
N ARG A 590 6.51 -9.42 2.78
CA ARG A 590 5.10 -9.44 3.19
C ARG A 590 4.67 -10.83 3.67
N PHE A 591 5.49 -11.46 4.51
CA PHE A 591 5.20 -12.75 5.11
C PHE A 591 3.91 -12.69 5.93
N GLY A 592 3.00 -13.66 5.73
CA GLY A 592 1.68 -13.65 6.33
C GLY A 592 0.58 -12.96 5.50
N ASN A 593 0.84 -12.63 4.23
CA ASN A 593 -0.20 -12.13 3.32
C ASN A 593 -1.22 -13.21 2.93
N LEU A 594 -0.81 -14.47 2.97
CA LEU A 594 -1.65 -15.65 2.82
C LEU A 594 -1.34 -16.61 3.97
N ILE A 595 -2.38 -17.19 4.57
CA ILE A 595 -2.28 -18.27 5.55
C ILE A 595 -3.33 -19.32 5.19
N CYS A 596 -2.92 -20.56 5.03
CA CYS A 596 -3.82 -21.65 4.66
C CYS A 596 -3.49 -22.92 5.43
N ASN A 597 -4.48 -23.48 6.11
CA ASN A 597 -4.42 -24.86 6.59
C ASN A 597 -4.47 -25.79 5.37
N VAL A 598 -3.46 -26.60 5.17
CA VAL A 598 -3.36 -27.51 4.02
C VAL A 598 -3.53 -28.98 4.41
N GLY A 599 -3.94 -29.23 5.66
CA GLY A 599 -4.05 -30.59 6.22
C GLY A 599 -2.68 -31.17 6.57
N ASP A 600 -2.64 -32.43 6.87
CA ASP A 600 -1.41 -33.16 7.27
C ASP A 600 -0.64 -33.62 6.02
N VAL A 601 0.26 -32.75 5.55
CA VAL A 601 1.05 -32.96 4.32
C VAL A 601 2.14 -34.02 4.50
N ASN A 602 2.62 -34.21 5.75
CA ASN A 602 3.72 -35.12 6.08
C ASN A 602 3.26 -36.39 6.79
N ARG A 603 1.98 -36.47 7.18
CA ARG A 603 1.33 -37.59 7.90
C ARG A 603 1.91 -37.83 9.29
N ASP A 604 2.17 -36.75 10.03
CA ASP A 604 2.63 -36.84 11.43
C ASP A 604 1.47 -36.72 12.46
N GLY A 605 0.26 -36.49 11.99
CA GLY A 605 -0.95 -36.40 12.79
C GLY A 605 -1.36 -34.98 13.21
N TYR A 606 -0.61 -33.95 12.77
CA TYR A 606 -0.93 -32.56 13.01
C TYR A 606 -1.25 -31.84 11.69
N PRO A 607 -2.19 -30.88 11.68
CA PRO A 607 -2.38 -30.04 10.49
C PRO A 607 -1.16 -29.18 10.20
N ASP A 608 -0.81 -29.07 8.92
CA ASP A 608 0.27 -28.23 8.44
C ASP A 608 -0.27 -26.93 7.84
N VAL A 609 0.55 -25.88 7.86
CA VAL A 609 0.15 -24.54 7.45
C VAL A 609 1.10 -24.00 6.37
N VAL A 610 0.52 -23.45 5.33
CA VAL A 610 1.24 -22.70 4.29
C VAL A 610 1.13 -21.20 4.55
N ILE A 611 2.26 -20.51 4.52
CA ILE A 611 2.35 -19.05 4.68
C ILE A 611 2.95 -18.45 3.42
N GLY A 612 2.25 -17.44 2.87
CA GLY A 612 2.64 -16.73 1.66
C GLY A 612 3.50 -15.51 1.94
N ALA A 613 4.45 -15.26 1.04
CA ALA A 613 5.32 -14.10 0.99
C ALA A 613 5.44 -13.59 -0.47
N PRO A 614 4.44 -12.82 -0.97
CA PRO A 614 4.31 -12.48 -2.40
C PRO A 614 5.38 -11.54 -2.92
N GLN A 615 6.11 -10.87 -2.05
CA GLN A 615 7.22 -9.99 -2.44
C GLN A 615 8.59 -10.65 -2.29
N TRP A 616 8.63 -11.94 -1.97
CA TRP A 616 9.88 -12.68 -1.88
C TRP A 616 10.67 -12.64 -3.20
N CYS A 617 11.99 -12.44 -3.10
CA CYS A 617 12.89 -12.24 -4.23
C CYS A 617 13.99 -13.29 -4.25
N ASP A 618 14.27 -13.82 -5.42
CA ASP A 618 15.47 -14.60 -5.70
C ASP A 618 16.34 -13.96 -6.79
N ALA A 619 17.25 -14.73 -7.39
CA ALA A 619 18.13 -14.25 -8.46
C ALA A 619 17.37 -13.83 -9.74
N ARG A 620 16.13 -14.28 -9.92
CA ARG A 620 15.24 -13.91 -11.04
C ARG A 620 14.53 -12.57 -10.79
N GLY A 621 14.34 -12.17 -9.54
CA GLY A 621 13.61 -10.99 -9.12
C GLY A 621 12.51 -11.32 -8.11
N GLN A 622 11.48 -10.48 -8.02
CA GLN A 622 10.32 -10.71 -7.16
C GLN A 622 9.39 -11.74 -7.81
N VAL A 623 9.44 -12.97 -7.33
CA VAL A 623 8.66 -14.10 -7.85
C VAL A 623 7.55 -14.54 -6.89
N GLY A 624 7.64 -14.10 -5.62
CA GLY A 624 6.80 -14.59 -4.53
C GLY A 624 7.11 -16.03 -4.11
N CYS A 625 6.71 -16.42 -2.91
CA CYS A 625 6.87 -17.80 -2.46
C CYS A 625 5.81 -18.23 -1.45
N LEU A 626 5.71 -19.55 -1.28
CA LEU A 626 4.94 -20.25 -0.26
C LEU A 626 5.89 -21.05 0.63
N LYS A 627 5.76 -20.91 1.94
CA LYS A 627 6.57 -21.61 2.95
C LYS A 627 5.69 -22.54 3.76
N LEU A 628 6.07 -23.81 3.85
CA LEU A 628 5.37 -24.82 4.62
C LEU A 628 5.87 -24.80 6.06
N HIS A 629 4.94 -24.89 7.00
CA HIS A 629 5.19 -25.03 8.43
C HIS A 629 4.45 -26.28 8.92
N TYR A 630 5.17 -27.17 9.58
CA TYR A 630 4.58 -28.37 10.18
C TYR A 630 3.96 -28.04 11.52
N GLY A 631 2.77 -28.61 11.77
CA GLY A 631 2.20 -28.69 13.10
C GLY A 631 3.02 -29.61 14.03
N GLY A 632 2.77 -29.52 15.31
CA GLY A 632 3.41 -30.39 16.31
C GLY A 632 3.15 -29.91 17.73
N PRO A 633 3.51 -30.69 18.76
CA PRO A 633 3.11 -30.45 20.15
C PRO A 633 3.58 -29.12 20.77
N HIS A 634 4.32 -28.33 20.05
CA HIS A 634 4.77 -26.99 20.44
C HIS A 634 4.32 -25.90 19.44
N GLY A 635 3.36 -26.21 18.58
CA GLY A 635 2.85 -25.36 17.52
C GLY A 635 3.63 -25.51 16.20
N LEU A 636 3.64 -24.47 15.38
CA LEU A 636 4.16 -24.49 14.01
C LEU A 636 5.68 -24.35 13.98
N VAL A 637 6.32 -25.20 13.15
CA VAL A 637 7.76 -25.12 12.86
C VAL A 637 8.01 -25.09 11.35
N PRO A 638 9.03 -24.32 10.85
CA PRO A 638 9.34 -24.32 9.43
C PRO A 638 9.68 -25.73 8.92
N ALA A 639 9.03 -26.16 7.85
CA ALA A 639 9.32 -27.45 7.24
C ALA A 639 10.69 -27.42 6.55
N PRO A 640 11.48 -28.52 6.61
CA PRO A 640 12.82 -28.61 6.01
C PRO A 640 12.76 -28.87 4.48
N VAL A 641 11.85 -28.19 3.78
CA VAL A 641 11.63 -28.29 2.34
C VAL A 641 11.81 -26.94 1.66
N PRO A 642 12.24 -26.89 0.40
CA PRO A 642 12.29 -25.65 -0.33
C PRO A 642 10.91 -25.01 -0.47
N PRO A 643 10.80 -23.68 -0.43
CA PRO A 643 9.56 -23.00 -0.71
C PRO A 643 9.12 -23.24 -2.16
N ILE A 644 7.82 -23.24 -2.40
CA ILE A 644 7.28 -23.15 -3.77
C ILE A 644 7.39 -21.70 -4.21
N THR A 645 7.99 -21.44 -5.36
CA THR A 645 8.23 -20.09 -5.89
C THR A 645 7.59 -19.92 -7.25
N GLY A 646 7.28 -18.69 -7.65
CA GLY A 646 6.91 -18.38 -9.02
C GLY A 646 8.01 -18.69 -10.02
N ASP A 647 7.62 -18.98 -11.26
CA ASP A 647 8.55 -19.29 -12.36
C ASP A 647 9.18 -18.01 -12.94
N HIS A 648 8.44 -16.90 -12.92
CA HIS A 648 8.81 -15.61 -13.52
C HIS A 648 8.66 -14.46 -12.52
N PRO A 649 9.44 -13.37 -12.68
CA PRO A 649 9.22 -12.14 -11.92
C PRO A 649 7.81 -11.59 -12.15
N GLY A 650 7.10 -11.35 -11.06
CA GLY A 650 5.72 -10.86 -11.09
C GLY A 650 4.64 -11.92 -10.95
N ASP A 651 4.99 -13.22 -10.93
CA ASP A 651 4.01 -14.30 -10.72
C ASP A 651 3.20 -14.17 -9.42
N ALA A 652 3.74 -13.43 -8.44
CA ALA A 652 3.10 -13.08 -7.17
C ALA A 652 2.56 -14.30 -6.40
N VAL A 653 3.27 -15.44 -6.44
CA VAL A 653 2.93 -16.62 -5.65
C VAL A 653 2.89 -16.28 -4.16
N GLY A 654 1.84 -16.71 -3.47
CA GLY A 654 1.60 -16.36 -2.06
C GLY A 654 0.79 -15.08 -1.84
N TRP A 655 0.20 -14.51 -2.89
CA TRP A 655 -0.74 -13.38 -2.80
C TRP A 655 -2.16 -13.88 -2.51
N GLY A 656 -2.75 -13.37 -1.45
CA GLY A 656 -4.15 -13.60 -1.10
C GLY A 656 -4.54 -15.07 -1.09
N ARG A 657 -5.69 -15.42 -1.67
CA ARG A 657 -6.29 -16.76 -1.64
C ARG A 657 -5.80 -17.69 -2.76
N SER A 658 -4.51 -17.66 -3.07
CA SER A 658 -3.89 -18.41 -4.17
C SER A 658 -3.48 -19.84 -3.80
N VAL A 659 -3.92 -20.39 -2.65
CA VAL A 659 -3.66 -21.75 -2.21
C VAL A 659 -4.97 -22.43 -1.81
N GLY A 660 -5.14 -23.68 -2.23
CA GLY A 660 -6.24 -24.54 -1.82
C GLY A 660 -5.73 -25.85 -1.27
N ALA A 661 -6.22 -26.25 -0.09
CA ALA A 661 -6.09 -27.58 0.44
C ALA A 661 -6.99 -28.52 -0.36
N VAL A 662 -6.45 -29.53 -1.02
CA VAL A 662 -7.22 -30.45 -1.85
C VAL A 662 -7.41 -31.84 -1.21
N GLY A 663 -6.90 -32.01 0.02
CA GLY A 663 -6.84 -33.30 0.66
C GLY A 663 -5.94 -34.28 -0.11
N ASP A 664 -6.13 -35.57 0.12
CA ASP A 664 -5.39 -36.65 -0.55
C ASP A 664 -6.05 -37.00 -1.90
N VAL A 665 -5.69 -36.29 -2.99
CA VAL A 665 -6.30 -36.54 -4.32
C VAL A 665 -5.75 -37.74 -5.04
N ASN A 666 -4.60 -38.27 -4.59
CA ASN A 666 -3.96 -39.43 -5.19
C ASN A 666 -4.19 -40.75 -4.41
N GLY A 667 -4.68 -40.68 -3.17
CA GLY A 667 -5.01 -41.83 -2.32
C GLY A 667 -3.80 -42.43 -1.60
N ASP A 668 -2.71 -41.66 -1.37
CA ASP A 668 -1.49 -42.15 -0.72
C ASP A 668 -1.44 -41.84 0.80
N GLY A 669 -2.42 -41.08 1.30
CA GLY A 669 -2.59 -40.77 2.71
C GLY A 669 -1.87 -39.46 3.17
N PHE A 670 -1.30 -38.70 2.25
CA PHE A 670 -0.73 -37.37 2.52
C PHE A 670 -1.63 -36.30 1.91
N ALA A 671 -1.79 -35.19 2.59
CA ALA A 671 -2.57 -34.08 2.05
C ALA A 671 -1.79 -33.40 0.91
N ASP A 672 -2.49 -33.11 -0.19
CA ASP A 672 -1.95 -32.48 -1.39
C ASP A 672 -2.35 -30.99 -1.43
N VAL A 673 -1.59 -30.19 -2.17
CA VAL A 673 -1.75 -28.73 -2.21
C VAL A 673 -1.86 -28.22 -3.63
N VAL A 674 -2.90 -27.43 -3.92
CA VAL A 674 -3.01 -26.67 -5.17
C VAL A 674 -2.53 -25.25 -4.93
N VAL A 675 -1.64 -24.78 -5.79
CA VAL A 675 -1.02 -23.48 -5.77
C VAL A 675 -1.37 -22.73 -7.03
N ALA A 676 -1.76 -21.49 -6.92
CA ALA A 676 -1.97 -20.61 -8.06
C ALA A 676 -0.96 -19.45 -8.11
N ALA A 677 -0.65 -19.05 -9.32
CA ALA A 677 0.13 -17.88 -9.68
C ALA A 677 -0.74 -17.02 -10.61
N PRO A 678 -1.62 -16.15 -10.08
CA PRO A 678 -2.63 -15.46 -10.89
C PRO A 678 -2.04 -14.50 -11.91
N ASP A 679 -0.88 -13.94 -11.63
CA ASP A 679 -0.18 -13.02 -12.53
C ASP A 679 0.86 -13.70 -13.44
N HIS A 680 0.83 -15.06 -13.51
CA HIS A 680 1.77 -15.82 -14.34
C HIS A 680 1.66 -15.47 -15.83
N ASP A 681 2.80 -15.16 -16.44
CA ASP A 681 2.94 -14.89 -17.87
C ASP A 681 3.27 -16.20 -18.63
N GLY A 682 2.29 -16.77 -19.32
CA GLY A 682 2.47 -17.97 -20.17
C GLY A 682 2.50 -17.60 -21.66
N VAL A 683 1.49 -18.04 -22.40
CA VAL A 683 1.30 -17.67 -23.82
C VAL A 683 0.78 -16.25 -23.99
N GLY A 684 0.37 -15.59 -22.91
CA GLY A 684 -0.10 -14.21 -22.81
C GLY A 684 0.33 -13.60 -21.48
N ARG A 685 0.05 -12.32 -21.28
CA ARG A 685 0.40 -11.59 -20.08
C ARG A 685 -0.68 -11.79 -18.99
N GLY A 686 -0.26 -12.17 -17.78
CA GLY A 686 -1.17 -12.32 -16.64
C GLY A 686 -2.29 -13.34 -16.88
N ILE A 687 -1.99 -14.44 -17.56
CA ILE A 687 -3.00 -15.47 -17.83
C ILE A 687 -3.37 -16.26 -16.59
N GLY A 688 -2.46 -16.34 -15.61
CA GLY A 688 -2.54 -17.17 -14.44
C GLY A 688 -2.19 -18.63 -14.68
N ARG A 689 -1.70 -19.30 -13.64
CA ARG A 689 -1.39 -20.73 -13.61
C ARG A 689 -1.89 -21.36 -12.33
N ILE A 690 -2.40 -22.57 -12.41
CA ILE A 690 -2.73 -23.42 -11.26
C ILE A 690 -1.89 -24.68 -11.34
N ALA A 691 -1.30 -25.09 -10.23
CA ALA A 691 -0.40 -26.22 -10.15
C ALA A 691 -0.70 -27.09 -8.92
N LEU A 692 -0.64 -28.41 -9.05
CA LEU A 692 -0.81 -29.37 -7.95
C LEU A 692 0.56 -29.89 -7.51
N HIS A 693 0.80 -29.80 -6.20
CA HIS A 693 1.96 -30.39 -5.52
C HIS A 693 1.48 -31.50 -4.58
N LEU A 694 2.08 -32.68 -4.69
CA LEU A 694 1.72 -33.81 -3.84
C LEU A 694 2.44 -33.72 -2.49
N GLY A 695 1.70 -34.08 -1.44
CA GLY A 695 2.23 -34.33 -0.11
C GLY A 695 3.14 -35.56 -0.05
N GLY A 696 3.82 -35.75 1.05
CA GLY A 696 4.69 -36.90 1.26
C GLY A 696 5.51 -36.80 2.54
N PRO A 697 6.20 -37.86 2.96
CA PRO A 697 6.87 -37.96 4.27
C PRO A 697 8.00 -36.93 4.51
N ARG A 698 8.31 -36.08 3.55
CA ARG A 698 9.26 -34.97 3.66
C ARG A 698 8.61 -33.63 3.30
N GLY A 699 7.27 -33.56 3.30
CA GLY A 699 6.49 -32.42 2.85
C GLY A 699 6.11 -32.50 1.37
N TRP A 700 5.83 -31.40 0.74
CA TRP A 700 5.35 -31.36 -0.64
C TRP A 700 6.41 -31.69 -1.71
N SER A 701 5.93 -32.10 -2.88
CA SER A 701 6.78 -32.28 -4.05
C SER A 701 7.34 -30.93 -4.54
N PRO A 702 8.65 -30.83 -4.84
CA PRO A 702 9.26 -29.55 -5.26
C PRO A 702 8.83 -29.10 -6.66
N LYS A 703 8.25 -30.00 -7.44
CA LYS A 703 7.73 -29.73 -8.79
C LYS A 703 6.26 -30.15 -8.85
N PRO A 704 5.41 -29.37 -9.54
CA PRO A 704 4.02 -29.75 -9.70
C PRO A 704 3.89 -31.03 -10.54
N VAL A 705 2.94 -31.88 -10.18
CA VAL A 705 2.59 -33.11 -10.92
C VAL A 705 1.51 -32.87 -11.96
N TRP A 706 0.74 -31.81 -11.80
CA TRP A 706 -0.29 -31.36 -12.72
C TRP A 706 -0.32 -29.82 -12.72
N HIS A 707 -0.65 -29.23 -13.85
CA HIS A 707 -0.88 -27.80 -13.97
C HIS A 707 -1.82 -27.48 -15.13
N VAL A 708 -2.45 -26.31 -15.06
CA VAL A 708 -3.22 -25.69 -16.14
C VAL A 708 -2.95 -24.19 -16.17
N ASP A 709 -2.79 -23.65 -17.37
CA ASP A 709 -2.64 -22.21 -17.60
C ASP A 709 -4.00 -21.62 -18.02
N GLY A 710 -4.17 -20.32 -17.76
CA GLY A 710 -5.39 -19.60 -18.12
C GLY A 710 -5.60 -19.51 -19.64
N PHE A 711 -6.83 -19.16 -20.03
CA PHE A 711 -7.31 -19.29 -21.42
C PHE A 711 -7.08 -18.03 -22.26
N GLY A 712 -6.59 -16.93 -21.71
CA GLY A 712 -6.34 -15.67 -22.43
C GLY A 712 -5.63 -14.62 -21.60
N SER A 713 -5.16 -13.56 -22.24
CA SER A 713 -4.42 -12.47 -21.57
C SER A 713 -5.24 -11.81 -20.46
N GLU A 714 -4.57 -11.47 -19.35
CA GLU A 714 -5.13 -10.75 -18.20
C GLU A 714 -6.27 -11.49 -17.46
N HIS A 715 -6.45 -12.81 -17.70
CA HIS A 715 -7.52 -13.58 -17.05
C HIS A 715 -7.28 -13.79 -15.56
N ALA A 716 -6.03 -13.72 -15.08
CA ALA A 716 -5.66 -13.91 -13.68
C ALA A 716 -6.30 -15.17 -13.09
N LEU A 717 -6.20 -16.33 -13.79
CA LEU A 717 -6.76 -17.60 -13.35
C LEU A 717 -6.03 -18.04 -12.08
N GLY A 718 -6.80 -18.35 -11.02
CA GLY A 718 -6.22 -18.97 -9.82
C GLY A 718 -6.28 -18.12 -8.55
N ALA A 719 -7.04 -17.05 -8.51
CA ALA A 719 -7.30 -16.35 -7.27
C ALA A 719 -8.81 -16.09 -7.13
N PRO A 720 -9.51 -16.81 -6.24
CA PRO A 720 -9.09 -17.91 -5.35
C PRO A 720 -9.16 -19.32 -5.99
N VAL A 721 -8.70 -20.31 -5.21
CA VAL A 721 -8.84 -21.74 -5.49
C VAL A 721 -9.54 -22.42 -4.31
N VAL A 722 -10.61 -23.16 -4.57
CA VAL A 722 -11.33 -23.96 -3.59
C VAL A 722 -11.69 -25.34 -4.18
N VAL A 723 -12.02 -26.30 -3.32
CA VAL A 723 -12.23 -27.70 -3.69
C VAL A 723 -13.51 -28.27 -3.10
N GLY A 724 -14.28 -29.02 -3.88
CA GLY A 724 -15.47 -29.71 -3.44
C GLY A 724 -16.03 -30.62 -4.52
N ASP A 725 -16.76 -31.64 -4.17
CA ASP A 725 -17.43 -32.54 -5.11
C ASP A 725 -18.75 -31.93 -5.60
N VAL A 726 -18.70 -31.13 -6.66
CA VAL A 726 -19.86 -30.34 -7.12
C VAL A 726 -20.83 -31.16 -7.99
N ASP A 727 -20.40 -32.32 -8.50
CA ASP A 727 -21.25 -33.22 -9.29
C ASP A 727 -21.60 -34.53 -8.60
N GLY A 728 -21.21 -34.70 -7.35
CA GLY A 728 -21.57 -35.81 -6.49
C GLY A 728 -21.00 -37.16 -6.98
N ASP A 729 -19.88 -37.17 -7.69
CA ASP A 729 -19.24 -38.39 -8.20
C ASP A 729 -18.27 -39.03 -7.19
N GLY A 730 -18.13 -38.43 -6.01
CA GLY A 730 -17.25 -38.87 -4.92
C GLY A 730 -15.79 -38.43 -5.09
N ARG A 731 -15.51 -37.52 -5.99
CA ARG A 731 -14.18 -36.94 -6.19
C ARG A 731 -14.23 -35.45 -6.03
N ALA A 732 -13.22 -34.91 -5.42
CA ALA A 732 -13.10 -33.47 -5.31
C ALA A 732 -12.84 -32.81 -6.69
N ASP A 733 -13.66 -31.82 -7.03
CA ASP A 733 -13.48 -30.93 -8.18
C ASP A 733 -12.71 -29.69 -7.76
N LEU A 734 -12.06 -29.02 -8.72
CA LEU A 734 -11.31 -27.80 -8.49
C LEU A 734 -12.12 -26.62 -9.01
N ILE A 735 -12.49 -25.71 -8.12
CA ILE A 735 -13.26 -24.50 -8.42
C ILE A 735 -12.33 -23.30 -8.32
N VAL A 736 -12.26 -22.50 -9.38
CA VAL A 736 -11.25 -21.48 -9.57
C VAL A 736 -11.84 -20.18 -10.02
N GLY A 737 -11.43 -19.08 -9.41
CA GLY A 737 -11.73 -17.74 -9.86
C GLY A 737 -10.78 -17.27 -10.97
N GLY A 738 -11.33 -16.45 -11.87
CA GLY A 738 -10.58 -15.73 -12.90
C GLY A 738 -11.07 -14.28 -12.95
N ARG A 739 -10.63 -13.45 -12.00
CA ARG A 739 -11.14 -12.09 -11.80
C ARG A 739 -10.98 -11.16 -13.00
N GLY A 740 -9.94 -11.37 -13.79
CA GLY A 740 -9.65 -10.60 -15.00
C GLY A 740 -10.31 -11.13 -16.26
N TYR A 741 -11.06 -12.26 -16.19
CA TYR A 741 -11.68 -12.88 -17.35
C TYR A 741 -12.58 -11.91 -18.12
N ALA A 742 -12.50 -11.97 -19.45
CA ALA A 742 -13.34 -11.22 -20.37
C ALA A 742 -13.83 -12.14 -21.50
N ALA A 743 -15.13 -12.34 -21.60
CA ALA A 743 -15.73 -13.11 -22.71
C ALA A 743 -15.70 -12.34 -24.02
N SER A 744 -15.56 -11.03 -23.98
CA SER A 744 -15.55 -10.14 -25.14
C SER A 744 -14.77 -8.85 -24.86
N PRO A 745 -14.33 -8.11 -25.90
CA PRO A 745 -13.68 -6.81 -25.74
C PRO A 745 -14.55 -5.77 -25.00
N THR A 746 -15.85 -5.96 -24.97
CA THR A 746 -16.82 -5.05 -24.33
C THR A 746 -17.10 -5.39 -22.87
N THR A 747 -16.66 -6.57 -22.39
CA THR A 747 -16.87 -7.05 -21.03
C THR A 747 -15.53 -7.24 -20.29
N LYS A 748 -14.60 -6.29 -20.44
CA LYS A 748 -13.31 -6.33 -19.77
C LYS A 748 -13.48 -6.52 -18.26
N HIS A 749 -12.64 -7.39 -17.65
CA HIS A 749 -12.62 -7.69 -16.22
C HIS A 749 -14.01 -8.06 -15.64
N GLU A 750 -14.85 -8.70 -16.43
CA GLU A 750 -16.15 -9.16 -15.93
C GLU A 750 -16.01 -10.24 -14.85
N GLY A 751 -14.91 -10.98 -14.90
CA GLY A 751 -14.63 -12.10 -14.03
C GLY A 751 -15.45 -13.34 -14.31
N ALA A 752 -14.94 -14.50 -13.94
CA ALA A 752 -15.59 -15.79 -14.13
C ALA A 752 -15.22 -16.80 -13.06
N ILE A 753 -16.02 -17.86 -12.96
CA ILE A 753 -15.76 -19.05 -12.16
C ILE A 753 -15.60 -20.23 -13.10
N PHE A 754 -14.61 -21.08 -12.85
CA PHE A 754 -14.31 -22.27 -13.62
C PHE A 754 -14.32 -23.49 -12.70
N VAL A 755 -14.90 -24.61 -13.14
CA VAL A 755 -14.90 -25.90 -12.43
C VAL A 755 -14.15 -26.92 -13.29
N PHE A 756 -13.09 -27.51 -12.72
CA PHE A 756 -12.32 -28.57 -13.33
C PHE A 756 -12.62 -29.87 -12.58
N ARG A 757 -13.19 -30.87 -13.27
CA ARG A 757 -13.57 -32.13 -12.65
C ARG A 757 -12.40 -32.92 -12.13
N GLY A 758 -12.63 -33.58 -10.98
CA GLY A 758 -11.77 -34.64 -10.46
C GLY A 758 -11.67 -35.81 -11.45
N ALA A 759 -10.45 -36.15 -11.88
CA ALA A 759 -10.18 -37.20 -12.87
C ALA A 759 -9.55 -38.46 -12.26
N GLY A 760 -9.46 -38.50 -10.92
CA GLY A 760 -8.93 -39.59 -10.11
C GLY A 760 -7.40 -39.63 -10.02
N PRO A 761 -6.83 -40.57 -9.26
CA PRO A 761 -5.49 -40.52 -8.68
C PRO A 761 -4.31 -40.48 -9.67
N LYS A 762 -4.53 -40.74 -10.95
CA LYS A 762 -3.49 -40.70 -11.98
C LYS A 762 -3.57 -39.48 -12.88
N ARG A 763 -4.72 -38.81 -12.97
CA ARG A 763 -4.99 -37.66 -13.82
C ARG A 763 -5.24 -36.40 -13.03
N PHE A 764 -5.56 -36.59 -11.71
CA PHE A 764 -5.91 -35.54 -10.76
C PHE A 764 -7.14 -34.76 -11.16
N PHE A 765 -7.01 -33.75 -12.02
CA PHE A 765 -8.11 -32.94 -12.55
C PHE A 765 -8.09 -32.92 -14.08
N GLU A 766 -9.26 -32.70 -14.71
CA GLU A 766 -9.35 -32.42 -16.13
C GLU A 766 -8.65 -31.08 -16.45
N LYS A 767 -8.02 -30.95 -17.63
CA LYS A 767 -7.31 -29.71 -18.04
C LYS A 767 -8.23 -28.69 -18.70
N THR A 768 -9.48 -29.07 -18.96
CA THR A 768 -10.50 -28.20 -19.53
C THR A 768 -11.62 -28.04 -18.50
N PRO A 769 -12.14 -26.82 -18.28
CA PRO A 769 -13.21 -26.64 -17.33
C PRO A 769 -14.47 -27.36 -17.83
N ALA A 770 -15.07 -28.12 -16.92
CA ALA A 770 -16.30 -28.86 -17.17
C ALA A 770 -17.54 -27.95 -17.05
N TRP A 771 -17.42 -26.87 -16.30
CA TRP A 771 -18.40 -25.80 -16.19
C TRP A 771 -17.70 -24.47 -15.94
N TRP A 772 -18.31 -23.40 -16.43
CA TRP A 772 -17.86 -22.04 -16.16
C TRP A 772 -19.01 -21.03 -16.32
N ILE A 773 -18.90 -19.93 -15.62
CA ILE A 773 -19.83 -18.81 -15.70
C ILE A 773 -19.11 -17.48 -15.55
N ALA A 774 -19.49 -16.49 -16.34
CA ALA A 774 -19.03 -15.12 -16.23
C ALA A 774 -20.14 -14.19 -15.77
N SER A 775 -19.80 -13.06 -15.16
CA SER A 775 -20.79 -12.12 -14.62
C SER A 775 -21.66 -11.46 -15.72
N GLY A 776 -21.12 -11.32 -16.92
CA GLY A 776 -21.76 -10.58 -18.04
C GLY A 776 -21.76 -9.06 -17.84
N GLN A 777 -21.05 -8.54 -16.86
CA GLN A 777 -20.93 -7.11 -16.60
C GLN A 777 -19.47 -6.70 -16.52
N ALA A 778 -19.05 -5.73 -17.35
CA ALA A 778 -17.68 -5.22 -17.34
C ALA A 778 -17.26 -4.71 -15.96
N ASP A 779 -16.01 -4.96 -15.61
CA ASP A 779 -15.38 -4.58 -14.35
C ASP A 779 -16.06 -5.13 -13.07
N ALA A 780 -16.84 -6.21 -13.17
CA ALA A 780 -17.56 -6.77 -12.04
C ALA A 780 -16.70 -7.69 -11.15
N ALA A 781 -15.59 -8.21 -11.68
CA ALA A 781 -14.61 -9.06 -10.99
C ALA A 781 -15.23 -10.32 -10.32
N MET A 782 -16.14 -11.02 -11.01
CA MET A 782 -16.73 -12.27 -10.49
C MET A 782 -15.64 -13.30 -10.24
N GLY A 783 -15.79 -14.05 -9.15
CA GLY A 783 -14.84 -15.10 -8.77
C GLY A 783 -13.64 -14.61 -7.97
N GLU A 784 -13.67 -13.41 -7.41
CA GLU A 784 -12.63 -12.91 -6.50
C GLU A 784 -12.72 -13.53 -5.10
N VAL A 785 -13.90 -13.99 -4.71
CA VAL A 785 -14.13 -14.75 -3.49
C VAL A 785 -15.02 -15.95 -3.80
N LEU A 786 -14.58 -17.12 -3.37
CA LEU A 786 -15.30 -18.38 -3.52
C LEU A 786 -15.31 -19.15 -2.20
N SER A 787 -16.41 -19.85 -1.94
CA SER A 787 -16.53 -20.84 -0.89
C SER A 787 -17.37 -22.00 -1.41
N VAL A 788 -17.07 -23.21 -0.96
CA VAL A 788 -17.72 -24.43 -1.46
C VAL A 788 -18.09 -25.33 -0.28
N ALA A 789 -19.34 -25.77 -0.25
CA ALA A 789 -19.83 -26.74 0.73
C ALA A 789 -21.17 -27.31 0.27
N ASP A 790 -21.55 -28.47 0.75
CA ASP A 790 -22.87 -29.07 0.55
C ASP A 790 -23.88 -28.48 1.55
N LEU A 791 -24.53 -27.38 1.14
CA LEU A 791 -25.42 -26.59 2.00
C LEU A 791 -26.73 -27.32 2.30
N ASP A 792 -27.32 -28.02 1.33
CA ASP A 792 -28.63 -28.68 1.45
C ASP A 792 -28.55 -30.19 1.67
N ARG A 793 -27.32 -30.71 1.86
CA ARG A 793 -27.00 -32.11 2.14
C ARG A 793 -27.48 -33.08 1.07
N ASP A 794 -27.43 -32.67 -0.19
CA ASP A 794 -27.77 -33.51 -1.33
C ASP A 794 -26.61 -34.41 -1.82
N GLY A 795 -25.41 -34.20 -1.23
CA GLY A 795 -24.18 -34.89 -1.56
C GLY A 795 -23.44 -34.26 -2.74
N CYS A 796 -23.80 -33.04 -3.16
CA CYS A 796 -23.08 -32.23 -4.12
C CYS A 796 -22.70 -30.89 -3.48
N ALA A 797 -21.46 -30.50 -3.62
CA ALA A 797 -21.01 -29.22 -3.05
C ALA A 797 -21.55 -28.02 -3.85
N ASP A 798 -22.10 -27.04 -3.13
CA ASP A 798 -22.62 -25.78 -3.67
C ASP A 798 -21.52 -24.74 -3.73
N ILE A 799 -21.61 -23.79 -4.68
CA ILE A 799 -20.62 -22.74 -4.91
C ILE A 799 -21.19 -21.39 -4.50
N LEU A 800 -20.69 -20.82 -3.42
CA LEU A 800 -20.94 -19.45 -3.01
C LEU A 800 -19.86 -18.54 -3.63
N ALA A 801 -20.28 -17.56 -4.39
CA ALA A 801 -19.37 -16.64 -5.08
C ALA A 801 -19.75 -15.19 -4.86
N GLN A 802 -18.74 -14.34 -4.83
CA GLN A 802 -18.92 -12.91 -4.73
C GLN A 802 -18.57 -12.20 -6.04
N ILE A 803 -19.29 -11.12 -6.31
CA ILE A 803 -19.10 -10.20 -7.43
C ILE A 803 -18.92 -8.79 -6.84
N PRO A 804 -17.72 -8.44 -6.38
CA PRO A 804 -17.52 -7.26 -5.53
C PRO A 804 -17.83 -5.93 -6.20
N LEU A 805 -17.62 -5.82 -7.50
CA LEU A 805 -17.85 -4.59 -8.26
C LEU A 805 -19.14 -4.62 -9.09
N TRP A 806 -20.08 -5.52 -8.77
CA TRP A 806 -21.38 -5.55 -9.42
C TRP A 806 -22.10 -4.21 -9.33
N ARG A 807 -22.72 -3.79 -10.46
CA ARG A 807 -23.42 -2.50 -10.54
C ARG A 807 -24.92 -2.70 -10.74
N ARG A 808 -25.71 -1.96 -9.96
CA ARG A 808 -27.14 -1.78 -10.21
C ARG A 808 -27.34 -0.40 -10.84
N GLY A 809 -27.47 -0.35 -12.17
CA GLY A 809 -27.38 0.90 -12.91
C GLY A 809 -25.97 1.50 -12.87
N SER A 810 -25.84 2.76 -12.43
CA SER A 810 -24.52 3.43 -12.27
C SER A 810 -23.84 3.18 -10.92
N VAL A 811 -24.52 2.49 -10.00
CA VAL A 811 -24.08 2.33 -8.61
C VAL A 811 -23.42 0.98 -8.42
N VAL A 812 -22.21 0.96 -7.84
CA VAL A 812 -21.54 -0.26 -7.38
C VAL A 812 -22.20 -0.70 -6.07
N THR A 813 -22.80 -1.89 -6.07
CA THR A 813 -23.49 -2.44 -4.90
C THR A 813 -22.85 -3.73 -4.40
N GLY A 814 -21.99 -4.36 -5.19
CA GLY A 814 -21.59 -5.75 -4.97
C GLY A 814 -22.76 -6.73 -5.10
N ARG A 815 -22.47 -7.99 -5.18
CA ARG A 815 -23.47 -9.07 -5.22
C ARG A 815 -22.86 -10.40 -4.80
N GLU A 816 -23.60 -11.18 -4.03
CA GLU A 816 -23.31 -12.58 -3.76
C GLU A 816 -24.29 -13.47 -4.53
N VAL A 817 -23.77 -14.60 -4.99
CA VAL A 817 -24.55 -15.60 -5.75
C VAL A 817 -24.19 -17.00 -5.25
N LEU A 818 -25.20 -17.85 -5.13
CA LEU A 818 -25.08 -19.24 -4.77
C LEU A 818 -25.50 -20.10 -5.95
N PHE A 819 -24.63 -21.01 -6.39
CA PHE A 819 -24.93 -22.00 -7.41
C PHE A 819 -25.01 -23.38 -6.73
N ARG A 820 -26.10 -24.10 -7.00
CA ARG A 820 -26.31 -25.44 -6.45
C ARG A 820 -25.52 -26.48 -7.24
N GLY A 821 -24.78 -27.32 -6.55
CA GLY A 821 -24.21 -28.54 -7.09
C GLY A 821 -25.30 -29.52 -7.58
N THR A 822 -24.99 -30.43 -8.49
CA THR A 822 -25.99 -31.36 -8.99
C THR A 822 -25.40 -32.54 -9.76
N ARG A 823 -26.00 -33.73 -9.59
CA ARG A 823 -25.69 -34.94 -10.35
C ARG A 823 -26.27 -34.97 -11.76
N GLU A 824 -27.18 -34.08 -12.09
CA GLU A 824 -27.85 -34.03 -13.39
C GLU A 824 -27.05 -33.30 -14.46
N ARG A 825 -27.13 -33.69 -15.71
CA ARG A 825 -26.50 -33.02 -16.85
C ARG A 825 -27.55 -32.14 -17.55
N VAL A 826 -27.40 -30.84 -17.55
CA VAL A 826 -28.27 -29.87 -18.22
C VAL A 826 -27.45 -29.08 -19.25
N ALA A 827 -28.00 -28.82 -20.44
CA ALA A 827 -27.38 -27.95 -21.41
C ALA A 827 -27.38 -26.50 -20.91
N ALA A 828 -26.24 -25.94 -20.58
CA ALA A 828 -26.08 -24.60 -20.04
C ALA A 828 -25.55 -23.61 -21.08
N GLY A 829 -25.99 -22.39 -21.04
CA GLY A 829 -25.46 -21.27 -21.86
C GLY A 829 -24.50 -20.39 -21.04
N PRO A 830 -23.56 -19.71 -21.66
CA PRO A 830 -22.35 -19.16 -21.04
C PRO A 830 -22.46 -17.83 -20.27
N THR A 831 -23.63 -17.25 -20.05
CA THR A 831 -23.73 -15.89 -19.46
C THR A 831 -24.89 -15.72 -18.50
N LEU A 832 -24.68 -15.12 -17.35
CA LEU A 832 -25.73 -14.60 -16.48
C LEU A 832 -26.53 -13.51 -17.21
N LYS A 833 -27.54 -13.90 -18.00
CA LYS A 833 -28.48 -12.91 -18.52
C LYS A 833 -29.19 -12.25 -17.34
N GLN A 834 -29.22 -10.92 -17.37
CA GLN A 834 -29.94 -10.09 -16.42
C GLN A 834 -31.33 -10.67 -16.15
N ALA A 835 -31.53 -11.32 -15.02
CA ALA A 835 -32.84 -11.55 -14.46
C ALA A 835 -33.35 -10.22 -13.87
N THR A 836 -33.53 -9.22 -14.75
CA THR A 836 -34.36 -8.06 -14.47
C THR A 836 -35.79 -8.43 -14.89
N ARG A 837 -36.52 -9.03 -13.97
CA ARG A 837 -37.98 -8.87 -13.96
C ARG A 837 -38.46 -8.92 -12.51
N SER A 838 -38.80 -7.77 -12.06
CA SER A 838 -39.94 -7.35 -11.23
C SER A 838 -40.65 -8.44 -10.42
N ARG A 839 -40.55 -8.42 -9.11
CA ARG A 839 -41.72 -8.20 -8.23
C ARG A 839 -41.26 -7.58 -6.95
#